data_c5c5c2ed7e0bac34a5545e958825bd27
#
_entry.id   c5c5c2ed7e0bac34a5545e958825bd27
#
_cell.length_a   1.000
_cell.length_b   1.000
_cell.length_c   1.000
_cell.angle_alpha   90.00
_cell.angle_beta   90.00
_cell.angle_gamma   90.00
#
_symmetry.space_group_name_H-M   'P 1'
#
loop_
_entity.id
_entity.type
_entity.pdbx_description
1 polymer ?
#
loop_
_entity_poly.entity_id
_entity_poly.type
_entity_poly.pdbx_seq_one_letter_code
_entity_poly.pdbx_strand_id
1 'polypeptide(L)'
;MMADAAAPTHTLNPAQLQAVHHLSGPCLVLAGAGSGKTRVIVHKIGRLLQAGLAPREIAAITFTNKAAQEMRERAKALIGAKAAKDLAVSTFHSLGVRILREDGTKVGLKAKYSILDADDVLGVLRDAGGATDNKQARQWQWTISLWKNQGLSSDQAAAIAKDADEQVAARVMKRYEERLAAYQAVDFDDLISLPLKLLQRDVEARVKWQTKFRHVLVDEYQDTNAVQYELLKLLVSHEDPRRRGLFTAVGDDDQSIYGWRGATIDNLKRLPQDWPDLKVIPLEQNYRSTGNILRAANNVIAGNPKLFEKKLWSEFGDGDPVRLLECDGEEHEAERAVAFIQGLRAQGGALAGARGGGAVADDRSSGQTQFSDFAILYRANHLARVFEQKLRIAGIPYKVSGGQSFFDRAEIKDLCAWLRLLVNQDDDPAFLRAVTTPKRGIGHTSLGKLGEFSAQWKVSLFEALFNKSLATQMPGKALDALHEFGRYLNDMEFRAGRTTGADDAKALLLAWLKDIGYEQHLYDNEDSEKTAAKRWANVLDFIAWMARRCGGELRSEGGIIEGERQTVLQVAQTISVIISLAERNDDQDVVTLSTLHASKGLEWPHVMLVGVNEGLLPFKADAEEMTAQRLEEERRLMYVGITRARSTLVVSTLRRRKKGRDTVQGIPSRFILEMKLHEASTREDPRQRLKRIRAELAAKLAAAPPVVA
;
A
#
# COMPACT_ATOMS: atom_id res chain seq x y z
N MET A 1 2.28 -11.30 -43.96
CA MET A 1 3.34 -12.10 -43.33
C MET A 1 4.13 -11.15 -42.43
N MET A 2 3.79 -11.11 -41.16
CA MET A 2 4.61 -10.44 -40.13
C MET A 2 4.91 -11.53 -39.10
N ALA A 3 6.20 -11.76 -38.92
CA ALA A 3 6.73 -12.81 -38.10
C ALA A 3 6.40 -12.61 -36.63
N ASP A 4 5.85 -13.67 -36.04
CA ASP A 4 5.67 -13.88 -34.62
C ASP A 4 7.03 -13.85 -33.90
N ALA A 5 7.27 -12.82 -33.15
CA ALA A 5 8.28 -12.85 -32.08
C ALA A 5 7.58 -13.36 -30.81
N ALA A 6 7.54 -14.68 -30.66
CA ALA A 6 7.04 -15.32 -29.45
C ALA A 6 7.97 -15.04 -28.28
N ALA A 7 7.54 -14.16 -27.37
CA ALA A 7 8.08 -14.12 -26.01
C ALA A 7 7.82 -15.48 -25.33
N PRO A 8 8.69 -15.97 -24.41
CA PRO A 8 8.56 -17.29 -23.79
C PRO A 8 7.27 -17.33 -22.97
N THR A 9 6.25 -17.94 -23.55
CA THR A 9 4.97 -18.22 -22.93
C THR A 9 5.16 -19.34 -21.90
N HIS A 10 5.39 -19.00 -20.63
CA HIS A 10 5.01 -19.92 -19.58
C HIS A 10 3.51 -20.17 -19.72
N THR A 11 3.14 -21.35 -20.17
CA THR A 11 1.75 -21.75 -20.39
C THR A 11 0.97 -21.66 -19.07
N LEU A 12 -0.25 -21.09 -19.13
CA LEU A 12 -1.18 -21.11 -17.99
C LEU A 12 -1.53 -22.56 -17.66
N ASN A 13 -1.63 -22.89 -16.37
CA ASN A 13 -2.12 -24.21 -15.97
C ASN A 13 -3.63 -24.35 -16.24
N PRO A 14 -4.20 -25.58 -16.17
CA PRO A 14 -5.62 -25.80 -16.50
C PRO A 14 -6.59 -24.95 -15.68
N ALA A 15 -6.35 -24.74 -14.38
CA ALA A 15 -7.21 -23.91 -13.51
C ALA A 15 -7.09 -22.41 -13.87
N GLN A 16 -5.89 -21.93 -14.16
CA GLN A 16 -5.67 -20.57 -14.66
C GLN A 16 -6.36 -20.34 -16.00
N LEU A 17 -6.25 -21.32 -16.94
CA LEU A 17 -6.95 -21.29 -18.23
C LEU A 17 -8.46 -21.26 -18.05
N GLN A 18 -9.00 -22.08 -17.15
CA GLN A 18 -10.43 -22.06 -16.81
C GLN A 18 -10.88 -20.67 -16.34
N ALA A 19 -10.12 -20.04 -15.44
CA ALA A 19 -10.41 -18.69 -14.94
C ALA A 19 -10.36 -17.64 -16.05
N VAL A 20 -9.35 -17.70 -16.94
CA VAL A 20 -9.19 -16.77 -18.07
C VAL A 20 -10.31 -16.91 -19.08
N HIS A 21 -10.75 -18.13 -19.38
CA HIS A 21 -11.77 -18.42 -20.40
C HIS A 21 -13.21 -18.29 -19.87
N HIS A 22 -13.44 -18.17 -18.59
CA HIS A 22 -14.79 -17.98 -18.03
C HIS A 22 -15.27 -16.54 -18.28
N LEU A 23 -16.06 -16.31 -19.32
CA LEU A 23 -16.53 -15.00 -19.76
C LEU A 23 -18.05 -14.79 -19.58
N SER A 24 -18.79 -15.83 -19.23
CA SER A 24 -20.26 -15.85 -19.29
C SER A 24 -20.97 -15.56 -17.97
N GLY A 25 -20.26 -15.18 -16.92
CA GLY A 25 -20.87 -14.93 -15.60
C GLY A 25 -19.88 -14.38 -14.59
N PRO A 26 -20.34 -14.10 -13.36
CA PRO A 26 -19.48 -13.70 -12.26
C PRO A 26 -18.51 -14.84 -11.89
N CYS A 27 -17.29 -14.48 -11.54
CA CYS A 27 -16.24 -15.44 -11.25
C CYS A 27 -15.48 -15.05 -9.97
N LEU A 28 -15.30 -16.00 -9.06
CA LEU A 28 -14.39 -15.91 -7.94
C LEU A 28 -13.21 -16.84 -8.17
N VAL A 29 -12.03 -16.28 -8.35
CA VAL A 29 -10.78 -17.02 -8.42
C VAL A 29 -10.15 -17.06 -7.04
N LEU A 30 -10.23 -18.21 -6.38
CA LEU A 30 -9.61 -18.43 -5.07
C LEU A 30 -8.15 -18.78 -5.29
N ALA A 31 -7.31 -17.77 -5.26
CA ALA A 31 -5.92 -17.89 -5.65
C ALA A 31 -5.00 -17.81 -4.45
N GLY A 32 -4.48 -18.95 -4.01
CA GLY A 32 -3.54 -19.00 -2.89
C GLY A 32 -2.28 -18.17 -3.12
N ALA A 33 -1.45 -18.04 -2.09
CA ALA A 33 -0.18 -17.33 -2.20
C ALA A 33 0.67 -17.90 -3.34
N GLY A 34 1.25 -17.02 -4.18
CA GLY A 34 2.15 -17.44 -5.27
C GLY A 34 1.50 -18.25 -6.41
N SER A 35 0.17 -18.31 -6.51
CA SER A 35 -0.54 -19.06 -7.55
C SER A 35 -0.74 -18.29 -8.87
N GLY A 36 -0.21 -17.07 -8.98
CA GLY A 36 -0.26 -16.26 -10.20
C GLY A 36 -1.54 -15.43 -10.35
N LYS A 37 -2.13 -14.91 -9.26
CA LYS A 37 -3.31 -14.03 -9.24
C LYS A 37 -3.29 -12.96 -10.33
N THR A 38 -2.29 -12.10 -10.30
CA THR A 38 -2.14 -10.98 -11.26
C THR A 38 -1.97 -11.47 -12.69
N ARG A 39 -1.31 -12.62 -12.88
CA ARG A 39 -1.15 -13.25 -14.20
C ARG A 39 -2.51 -13.64 -14.79
N VAL A 40 -3.37 -14.26 -14.00
CA VAL A 40 -4.73 -14.60 -14.44
C VAL A 40 -5.52 -13.35 -14.82
N ILE A 41 -5.45 -12.28 -14.03
CA ILE A 41 -6.13 -11.00 -14.32
C ILE A 41 -5.65 -10.44 -15.67
N VAL A 42 -4.34 -10.33 -15.88
CA VAL A 42 -3.75 -9.77 -17.11
C VAL A 42 -4.12 -10.60 -18.33
N HIS A 43 -4.04 -11.94 -18.28
CA HIS A 43 -4.46 -12.80 -19.37
C HIS A 43 -5.97 -12.76 -19.63
N LYS A 44 -6.78 -12.63 -18.58
CA LYS A 44 -8.23 -12.45 -18.71
C LYS A 44 -8.58 -11.13 -19.40
N ILE A 45 -7.88 -10.04 -19.10
CA ILE A 45 -8.01 -8.77 -19.83
C ILE A 45 -7.76 -9.03 -21.35
N GLY A 46 -6.66 -9.68 -21.70
CA GLY A 46 -6.36 -10.03 -23.08
C GLY A 46 -7.48 -10.86 -23.73
N ARG A 47 -8.04 -11.83 -23.00
CA ARG A 47 -9.13 -12.66 -23.48
C ARG A 47 -10.44 -11.89 -23.67
N LEU A 48 -10.75 -10.94 -22.77
CA LEU A 48 -11.92 -10.05 -22.88
C LEU A 48 -11.84 -9.17 -24.15
N LEU A 49 -10.65 -8.64 -24.44
CA LEU A 49 -10.42 -7.85 -25.66
C LEU A 49 -10.60 -8.70 -26.92
N GLN A 50 -10.08 -9.93 -26.92
CA GLN A 50 -10.28 -10.90 -28.01
C GLN A 50 -11.76 -11.27 -28.20
N ALA A 51 -12.54 -11.26 -27.10
CA ALA A 51 -13.98 -11.47 -27.12
C ALA A 51 -14.80 -10.25 -27.58
N GLY A 52 -14.14 -9.12 -27.93
CA GLY A 52 -14.75 -7.96 -28.54
C GLY A 52 -15.06 -6.80 -27.57
N LEU A 53 -14.65 -6.86 -26.30
CA LEU A 53 -14.77 -5.70 -25.41
C LEU A 53 -13.73 -4.64 -25.78
N ALA A 54 -14.13 -3.37 -25.75
CA ALA A 54 -13.17 -2.28 -25.88
C ALA A 54 -12.37 -2.11 -24.57
N PRO A 55 -11.10 -1.68 -24.61
CA PRO A 55 -10.29 -1.49 -23.39
C PRO A 55 -10.95 -0.60 -22.35
N ARG A 56 -11.63 0.46 -22.77
CA ARG A 56 -12.36 1.40 -21.90
C ARG A 56 -13.57 0.80 -21.18
N GLU A 57 -14.05 -0.36 -21.61
CA GLU A 57 -15.17 -1.10 -21.01
C GLU A 57 -14.72 -2.05 -19.90
N ILE A 58 -13.41 -2.17 -19.69
CA ILE A 58 -12.80 -3.04 -18.69
C ILE A 58 -12.20 -2.18 -17.57
N ALA A 59 -12.61 -2.45 -16.34
CA ALA A 59 -11.99 -1.88 -15.13
C ALA A 59 -11.22 -2.98 -14.39
N ALA A 60 -9.96 -2.75 -14.07
CA ALA A 60 -9.15 -3.62 -13.22
C ALA A 60 -8.77 -2.85 -11.95
N ILE A 61 -9.29 -3.31 -10.82
CA ILE A 61 -9.19 -2.64 -9.53
C ILE A 61 -8.26 -3.45 -8.64
N THR A 62 -7.31 -2.77 -8.00
CA THR A 62 -6.37 -3.37 -7.05
C THR A 62 -6.28 -2.53 -5.79
N PHE A 63 -5.55 -3.01 -4.78
CA PHE A 63 -5.54 -2.40 -3.45
C PHE A 63 -4.50 -1.27 -3.30
N THR A 64 -3.38 -1.35 -4.04
CA THR A 64 -2.29 -0.37 -3.94
C THR A 64 -1.94 0.24 -5.29
N ASN A 65 -1.44 1.47 -5.27
CA ASN A 65 -0.98 2.15 -6.49
C ASN A 65 0.16 1.40 -7.17
N LYS A 66 1.06 0.77 -6.40
CA LYS A 66 2.15 -0.06 -6.91
C LYS A 66 1.58 -1.26 -7.70
N ALA A 67 0.64 -2.00 -7.11
CA ALA A 67 0.01 -3.13 -7.78
C ALA A 67 -0.77 -2.70 -9.04
N ALA A 68 -1.41 -1.52 -9.01
CA ALA A 68 -2.08 -0.96 -10.19
C ALA A 68 -1.09 -0.65 -11.32
N GLN A 69 0.07 -0.12 -10.96
CA GLN A 69 1.12 0.17 -11.94
C GLN A 69 1.73 -1.09 -12.51
N GLU A 70 2.13 -2.06 -11.68
CA GLU A 70 2.64 -3.36 -12.16
C GLU A 70 1.62 -4.06 -13.06
N MET A 71 0.35 -4.05 -12.70
CA MET A 71 -0.72 -4.61 -13.52
C MET A 71 -0.82 -3.91 -14.87
N ARG A 72 -0.70 -2.58 -14.89
CA ARG A 72 -0.71 -1.77 -16.13
C ARG A 72 0.48 -2.09 -17.03
N GLU A 73 1.69 -2.19 -16.48
CA GLU A 73 2.88 -2.55 -17.26
C GLU A 73 2.79 -3.98 -17.83
N ARG A 74 2.33 -4.94 -17.03
CA ARG A 74 2.10 -6.32 -17.50
C ARG A 74 1.00 -6.39 -18.57
N ALA A 75 -0.08 -5.62 -18.41
CA ALA A 75 -1.12 -5.51 -19.42
C ALA A 75 -0.56 -4.88 -20.70
N LYS A 76 0.22 -3.79 -20.59
CA LYS A 76 0.88 -3.14 -21.74
C LYS A 76 1.79 -4.09 -22.51
N ALA A 77 2.55 -4.94 -21.82
CA ALA A 77 3.38 -5.96 -22.46
C ALA A 77 2.56 -7.00 -23.23
N LEU A 78 1.35 -7.36 -22.74
CA LEU A 78 0.50 -8.38 -23.36
C LEU A 78 -0.38 -7.84 -24.51
N ILE A 79 -1.01 -6.66 -24.31
CA ILE A 79 -2.04 -6.12 -25.23
C ILE A 79 -1.56 -4.91 -26.04
N GLY A 80 -0.33 -4.47 -25.83
CA GLY A 80 0.28 -3.30 -26.49
C GLY A 80 -0.07 -1.96 -25.84
N ALA A 81 0.80 -0.97 -26.04
CA ALA A 81 0.72 0.33 -25.36
C ALA A 81 -0.57 1.11 -25.65
N LYS A 82 -1.08 1.04 -26.90
CA LYS A 82 -2.30 1.76 -27.30
C LYS A 82 -3.53 1.25 -26.57
N ALA A 83 -3.74 -0.06 -26.52
CA ALA A 83 -4.89 -0.66 -25.82
C ALA A 83 -4.77 -0.48 -24.28
N ALA A 84 -3.56 -0.61 -23.73
CA ALA A 84 -3.31 -0.46 -22.30
C ALA A 84 -3.58 0.98 -21.79
N LYS A 85 -3.43 2.00 -22.65
CA LYS A 85 -3.70 3.40 -22.28
C LYS A 85 -5.18 3.64 -21.97
N ASP A 86 -6.08 2.98 -22.69
CA ASP A 86 -7.52 3.14 -22.55
C ASP A 86 -8.12 2.22 -21.49
N LEU A 87 -7.33 1.26 -20.96
CA LEU A 87 -7.74 0.35 -19.89
C LEU A 87 -7.81 1.08 -18.55
N ALA A 88 -8.92 0.90 -17.81
CA ALA A 88 -9.08 1.50 -16.50
C ALA A 88 -8.43 0.62 -15.41
N VAL A 89 -7.10 0.73 -15.23
CA VAL A 89 -6.39 0.08 -14.11
C VAL A 89 -6.19 1.10 -12.98
N SER A 90 -6.75 0.83 -11.79
CA SER A 90 -6.72 1.79 -10.68
C SER A 90 -6.93 1.10 -9.32
N THR A 91 -6.75 1.86 -8.24
CA THR A 91 -7.29 1.46 -6.92
C THR A 91 -8.76 1.87 -6.80
N PHE A 92 -9.46 1.34 -5.77
CA PHE A 92 -10.83 1.80 -5.45
C PHE A 92 -10.89 3.31 -5.23
N HIS A 93 -9.93 3.87 -4.51
CA HIS A 93 -9.86 5.32 -4.26
C HIS A 93 -9.66 6.13 -5.54
N SER A 94 -8.77 5.69 -6.41
CA SER A 94 -8.55 6.36 -7.70
C SER A 94 -9.78 6.28 -8.61
N LEU A 95 -10.52 5.16 -8.57
CA LEU A 95 -11.80 5.03 -9.24
C LEU A 95 -12.83 6.01 -8.64
N GLY A 96 -12.90 6.10 -7.32
CA GLY A 96 -13.77 7.04 -6.61
C GLY A 96 -13.48 8.49 -6.97
N VAL A 97 -12.21 8.89 -6.99
CA VAL A 97 -11.78 10.22 -7.48
C VAL A 97 -12.29 10.48 -8.90
N ARG A 98 -12.18 9.49 -9.80
CA ARG A 98 -12.66 9.62 -11.18
C ARG A 98 -14.18 9.81 -11.23
N ILE A 99 -14.94 9.03 -10.46
CA ILE A 99 -16.40 9.15 -10.38
C ILE A 99 -16.79 10.54 -9.85
N LEU A 100 -16.15 11.00 -8.76
CA LEU A 100 -16.46 12.30 -8.16
C LEU A 100 -16.04 13.49 -9.02
N ARG A 101 -14.98 13.39 -9.81
CA ARG A 101 -14.58 14.44 -10.76
C ARG A 101 -15.56 14.56 -11.93
N GLU A 102 -16.14 13.44 -12.38
CA GLU A 102 -17.11 13.45 -13.49
C GLU A 102 -18.54 13.82 -13.03
N ASP A 103 -18.98 13.34 -11.86
CA ASP A 103 -20.37 13.43 -11.42
C ASP A 103 -20.55 13.97 -9.97
N GLY A 104 -19.49 14.43 -9.31
CA GLY A 104 -19.51 14.87 -7.91
C GLY A 104 -20.44 16.05 -7.61
N THR A 105 -20.75 16.86 -8.61
CA THR A 105 -21.73 17.95 -8.48
C THR A 105 -23.11 17.45 -8.07
N LYS A 106 -23.48 16.22 -8.42
CA LYS A 106 -24.73 15.57 -8.04
C LYS A 106 -24.82 15.21 -6.55
N VAL A 107 -23.66 15.18 -5.84
CA VAL A 107 -23.57 15.01 -4.38
C VAL A 107 -23.11 16.27 -3.65
N GLY A 108 -23.16 17.42 -4.32
CA GLY A 108 -22.85 18.74 -3.72
C GLY A 108 -21.38 19.13 -3.71
N LEU A 109 -20.48 18.37 -4.38
CA LEU A 109 -19.08 18.74 -4.53
C LEU A 109 -18.88 19.68 -5.72
N LYS A 110 -18.00 20.67 -5.57
CA LYS A 110 -17.52 21.47 -6.71
C LYS A 110 -16.63 20.59 -7.62
N ALA A 111 -16.45 21.00 -8.88
CA ALA A 111 -15.59 20.28 -9.82
C ALA A 111 -14.13 20.19 -9.35
N LYS A 112 -13.65 21.19 -8.60
CA LYS A 112 -12.35 21.23 -7.94
C LYS A 112 -12.57 21.14 -6.43
N TYR A 113 -12.67 19.94 -5.88
CA TYR A 113 -12.71 19.68 -4.45
C TYR A 113 -11.32 19.29 -3.94
N SER A 114 -11.06 19.50 -2.66
CA SER A 114 -9.81 19.12 -2.00
C SER A 114 -9.88 17.74 -1.39
N ILE A 115 -8.76 17.02 -1.42
CA ILE A 115 -8.62 15.72 -0.74
C ILE A 115 -7.72 15.94 0.48
N LEU A 116 -8.25 15.75 1.68
CA LEU A 116 -7.52 15.91 2.93
C LEU A 116 -6.60 14.73 3.20
N ASP A 117 -5.40 15.03 3.68
CA ASP A 117 -4.54 14.00 4.24
C ASP A 117 -4.90 13.70 5.71
N ALA A 118 -4.22 12.72 6.32
CA ALA A 118 -4.51 12.28 7.68
C ALA A 118 -4.27 13.38 8.74
N ASP A 119 -3.32 14.28 8.52
CA ASP A 119 -3.00 15.37 9.45
C ASP A 119 -4.00 16.53 9.28
N ASP A 120 -4.40 16.82 8.04
CA ASP A 120 -5.48 17.78 7.75
C ASP A 120 -6.79 17.32 8.40
N VAL A 121 -7.14 16.03 8.23
CA VAL A 121 -8.31 15.40 8.90
C VAL A 121 -8.24 15.55 10.40
N LEU A 122 -7.05 15.29 11.00
CA LEU A 122 -6.84 15.43 12.44
C LEU A 122 -7.08 16.86 12.90
N GLY A 123 -6.62 17.85 12.14
CA GLY A 123 -6.86 19.27 12.40
C GLY A 123 -8.34 19.61 12.41
N VAL A 124 -9.06 19.21 11.37
CA VAL A 124 -10.51 19.47 11.25
C VAL A 124 -11.30 18.76 12.36
N LEU A 125 -10.95 17.53 12.72
CA LEU A 125 -11.60 16.78 13.80
C LEU A 125 -11.34 17.43 15.17
N ARG A 126 -10.10 17.88 15.43
CA ARG A 126 -9.78 18.60 16.66
C ARG A 126 -10.66 19.82 16.83
N ASP A 127 -10.80 20.62 15.78
CA ASP A 127 -11.64 21.81 15.81
C ASP A 127 -13.14 21.47 15.90
N ALA A 128 -13.62 20.45 15.18
CA ALA A 128 -15.02 20.03 15.20
C ALA A 128 -15.45 19.49 16.58
N GLY A 129 -14.55 18.75 17.22
CA GLY A 129 -14.79 18.12 18.53
C GLY A 129 -14.36 18.98 19.73
N GLY A 130 -13.56 20.03 19.54
CA GLY A 130 -12.98 20.82 20.62
C GLY A 130 -11.93 20.03 21.42
N ALA A 131 -11.17 19.13 20.77
CA ALA A 131 -10.13 18.37 21.45
C ALA A 131 -8.97 19.25 21.90
N THR A 132 -8.53 19.04 23.11
CA THR A 132 -7.38 19.75 23.71
C THR A 132 -6.04 19.12 23.29
N ASP A 133 -6.05 17.85 22.88
CA ASP A 133 -4.87 17.12 22.47
C ASP A 133 -5.09 16.30 21.19
N ASN A 134 -3.99 15.90 20.56
CA ASN A 134 -4.02 15.10 19.34
C ASN A 134 -4.42 13.62 19.59
N LYS A 135 -4.33 13.12 20.82
CA LYS A 135 -4.66 11.74 21.15
C LYS A 135 -6.16 11.50 21.02
N GLN A 136 -6.95 12.39 21.58
CA GLN A 136 -8.41 12.36 21.51
C GLN A 136 -8.90 12.49 20.05
N ALA A 137 -8.34 13.46 19.30
CA ALA A 137 -8.70 13.63 17.89
C ALA A 137 -8.35 12.41 17.04
N ARG A 138 -7.21 11.73 17.31
CA ARG A 138 -6.85 10.47 16.63
C ARG A 138 -7.81 9.33 16.96
N GLN A 139 -8.30 9.26 18.20
CA GLN A 139 -9.31 8.27 18.57
C GLN A 139 -10.59 8.50 17.79
N TRP A 140 -11.06 9.74 17.69
CA TRP A 140 -12.23 10.07 16.84
C TRP A 140 -11.98 9.76 15.38
N GLN A 141 -10.81 10.14 14.83
CA GLN A 141 -10.44 9.84 13.44
C GLN A 141 -10.55 8.34 13.15
N TRP A 142 -10.00 7.51 14.03
CA TRP A 142 -10.05 6.06 13.88
C TRP A 142 -11.48 5.51 13.94
N THR A 143 -12.28 5.95 14.92
CA THR A 143 -13.67 5.50 15.11
C THR A 143 -14.55 5.94 13.93
N ILE A 144 -14.43 7.20 13.50
CA ILE A 144 -15.21 7.75 12.38
C ILE A 144 -14.83 7.05 11.06
N SER A 145 -13.54 6.82 10.81
CA SER A 145 -13.08 6.09 9.65
C SER A 145 -13.67 4.67 9.61
N LEU A 146 -13.69 3.97 10.76
CA LEU A 146 -14.30 2.65 10.84
C LEU A 146 -15.78 2.67 10.48
N TRP A 147 -16.55 3.63 10.99
CA TRP A 147 -17.96 3.79 10.66
C TRP A 147 -18.21 4.16 9.20
N LYS A 148 -17.41 5.08 8.63
CA LYS A 148 -17.48 5.40 7.20
C LYS A 148 -17.20 4.17 6.33
N ASN A 149 -16.22 3.33 6.70
CA ASN A 149 -15.89 2.09 6.01
C ASN A 149 -16.96 0.99 6.16
N GLN A 150 -17.85 1.12 7.15
CA GLN A 150 -19.07 0.31 7.29
C GLN A 150 -20.26 0.90 6.54
N GLY A 151 -20.13 2.09 5.98
CA GLY A 151 -21.19 2.80 5.26
C GLY A 151 -22.19 3.51 6.16
N LEU A 152 -21.86 3.75 7.42
CA LEU A 152 -22.74 4.39 8.40
C LEU A 152 -22.74 5.92 8.23
N SER A 153 -23.91 6.52 8.34
CA SER A 153 -24.06 7.96 8.54
C SER A 153 -23.82 8.33 10.02
N SER A 154 -23.57 9.62 10.30
CA SER A 154 -23.44 10.11 11.68
C SER A 154 -24.64 9.77 12.57
N ASP A 155 -25.87 9.82 12.03
CA ASP A 155 -27.07 9.44 12.78
C ASP A 155 -27.14 7.93 13.06
N GLN A 156 -26.75 7.09 12.09
CA GLN A 156 -26.64 5.64 12.27
C GLN A 156 -25.53 5.28 13.27
N ALA A 157 -24.38 5.95 13.19
CA ALA A 157 -23.29 5.80 14.15
C ALA A 157 -23.72 6.12 15.57
N ALA A 158 -24.50 7.21 15.77
CA ALA A 158 -25.05 7.56 17.07
C ALA A 158 -26.04 6.49 17.60
N ALA A 159 -26.79 5.85 16.72
CA ALA A 159 -27.75 4.80 17.12
C ALA A 159 -27.08 3.48 17.58
N ILE A 160 -25.86 3.19 17.07
CA ILE A 160 -25.13 1.95 17.40
C ILE A 160 -24.02 2.15 18.44
N ALA A 161 -23.75 3.40 18.85
CA ALA A 161 -22.69 3.76 19.78
C ALA A 161 -22.88 3.04 21.14
N LYS A 162 -21.85 2.33 21.59
CA LYS A 162 -21.90 1.41 22.73
C LYS A 162 -21.60 2.09 24.06
N ASP A 163 -20.84 3.18 24.03
CA ASP A 163 -20.37 3.87 25.21
C ASP A 163 -20.38 5.41 25.03
N ALA A 164 -20.00 6.13 26.08
CA ALA A 164 -19.97 7.59 26.06
C ALA A 164 -18.97 8.17 25.05
N ASP A 165 -17.83 7.51 24.86
CA ASP A 165 -16.78 7.95 23.93
C ASP A 165 -17.25 7.82 22.47
N GLU A 166 -17.88 6.69 22.14
CA GLU A 166 -18.50 6.50 20.81
C GLU A 166 -19.66 7.49 20.57
N GLN A 167 -20.48 7.80 21.60
CA GLN A 167 -21.52 8.84 21.51
C GLN A 167 -20.94 10.23 21.21
N VAL A 168 -19.80 10.57 21.83
CA VAL A 168 -19.07 11.81 21.51
C VAL A 168 -18.55 11.76 20.09
N ALA A 169 -17.91 10.67 19.68
CA ALA A 169 -17.37 10.50 18.35
C ALA A 169 -18.46 10.65 17.25
N ALA A 170 -19.67 10.14 17.47
CA ALA A 170 -20.79 10.30 16.54
C ALA A 170 -21.24 11.77 16.37
N ARG A 171 -21.28 12.54 17.49
CA ARG A 171 -21.53 13.99 17.43
C ARG A 171 -20.42 14.75 16.71
N VAL A 172 -19.16 14.36 16.95
CA VAL A 172 -18.00 14.94 16.25
C VAL A 172 -18.06 14.60 14.76
N MET A 173 -18.42 13.36 14.39
CA MET A 173 -18.61 12.94 12.99
C MET A 173 -19.59 13.85 12.25
N LYS A 174 -20.73 14.17 12.84
CA LYS A 174 -21.72 15.06 12.21
C LYS A 174 -21.15 16.44 11.92
N ARG A 175 -20.50 17.06 12.91
CA ARG A 175 -19.85 18.37 12.73
C ARG A 175 -18.69 18.33 11.74
N TYR A 176 -17.96 17.22 11.73
CA TYR A 176 -16.87 16.97 10.79
C TYR A 176 -17.39 16.90 9.35
N GLU A 177 -18.45 16.12 9.08
CA GLU A 177 -19.11 16.05 7.77
C GLU A 177 -19.61 17.42 7.30
N GLU A 178 -20.22 18.21 8.19
CA GLU A 178 -20.66 19.58 7.91
C GLU A 178 -19.49 20.49 7.50
N ARG A 179 -18.34 20.39 8.17
CA ARG A 179 -17.13 21.15 7.82
C ARG A 179 -16.51 20.71 6.50
N LEU A 180 -16.43 19.41 6.24
CA LEU A 180 -15.97 18.91 4.95
C LEU A 180 -16.82 19.45 3.80
N ALA A 181 -18.14 19.46 3.98
CA ALA A 181 -19.05 20.03 2.99
C ALA A 181 -18.83 21.54 2.81
N ALA A 182 -18.62 22.29 3.90
CA ALA A 182 -18.35 23.74 3.84
C ALA A 182 -17.01 24.05 3.14
N TYR A 183 -15.96 23.26 3.42
CA TYR A 183 -14.64 23.42 2.80
C TYR A 183 -14.55 22.85 1.40
N GLN A 184 -15.65 22.24 0.88
CA GLN A 184 -15.61 21.51 -0.40
C GLN A 184 -14.46 20.51 -0.45
N ALA A 185 -14.26 19.80 0.67
CA ALA A 185 -13.22 18.84 0.88
C ALA A 185 -13.79 17.44 1.14
N VAL A 186 -13.00 16.44 0.83
CA VAL A 186 -13.27 15.04 1.12
C VAL A 186 -12.06 14.43 1.84
N ASP A 187 -12.30 13.49 2.73
CA ASP A 187 -11.23 12.66 3.26
C ASP A 187 -11.05 11.38 2.41
N PHE A 188 -10.13 10.53 2.84
CA PHE A 188 -9.81 9.32 2.10
C PHE A 188 -10.99 8.32 2.06
N ASP A 189 -11.79 8.24 3.14
CA ASP A 189 -12.95 7.36 3.20
C ASP A 189 -14.10 7.86 2.31
N ASP A 190 -14.22 9.18 2.15
CA ASP A 190 -15.20 9.81 1.27
C ASP A 190 -14.97 9.51 -0.21
N LEU A 191 -13.73 9.20 -0.60
CA LEU A 191 -13.41 8.78 -1.97
C LEU A 191 -14.11 7.48 -2.37
N ILE A 192 -14.63 6.72 -1.40
CA ILE A 192 -15.43 5.51 -1.66
C ILE A 192 -16.89 5.73 -1.26
N SER A 193 -17.12 6.33 -0.09
CA SER A 193 -18.49 6.49 0.45
C SER A 193 -19.35 7.44 -0.38
N LEU A 194 -18.77 8.54 -0.89
CA LEU A 194 -19.54 9.49 -1.72
C LEU A 194 -19.86 8.94 -3.12
N PRO A 195 -18.97 8.25 -3.85
CA PRO A 195 -19.34 7.51 -5.06
C PRO A 195 -20.45 6.49 -4.81
N LEU A 196 -20.40 5.74 -3.70
CA LEU A 196 -21.49 4.83 -3.33
C LEU A 196 -22.81 5.58 -3.15
N LYS A 197 -22.85 6.65 -2.36
CA LYS A 197 -24.03 7.50 -2.14
C LYS A 197 -24.55 8.10 -3.46
N LEU A 198 -23.64 8.54 -4.34
CA LEU A 198 -24.00 9.06 -5.67
C LEU A 198 -24.72 8.00 -6.50
N LEU A 199 -24.13 6.81 -6.66
CA LEU A 199 -24.69 5.75 -7.48
C LEU A 199 -25.97 5.12 -6.87
N GLN A 200 -26.17 5.22 -5.55
CA GLN A 200 -27.43 4.83 -4.90
C GLN A 200 -28.57 5.80 -5.22
N ARG A 201 -28.30 7.09 -5.21
CA ARG A 201 -29.31 8.15 -5.31
C ARG A 201 -29.63 8.58 -6.74
N ASP A 202 -28.61 8.61 -7.60
CA ASP A 202 -28.73 9.09 -8.98
C ASP A 202 -28.68 7.91 -9.96
N VAL A 203 -29.84 7.56 -10.49
CA VAL A 203 -30.01 6.44 -11.44
C VAL A 203 -29.26 6.69 -12.75
N GLU A 204 -29.24 7.94 -13.22
CA GLU A 204 -28.57 8.29 -14.48
C GLU A 204 -27.05 8.12 -14.36
N ALA A 205 -26.44 8.60 -13.27
CA ALA A 205 -25.03 8.38 -12.98
C ALA A 205 -24.74 6.88 -12.85
N ARG A 206 -25.59 6.13 -12.14
CA ARG A 206 -25.44 4.69 -11.99
C ARG A 206 -25.42 3.97 -13.35
N VAL A 207 -26.40 4.22 -14.19
CA VAL A 207 -26.50 3.61 -15.54
C VAL A 207 -25.30 4.01 -16.41
N LYS A 208 -24.86 5.28 -16.35
CA LYS A 208 -23.65 5.75 -17.03
C LYS A 208 -22.43 4.91 -16.67
N TRP A 209 -22.18 4.69 -15.38
CA TRP A 209 -21.00 3.95 -14.92
C TRP A 209 -21.11 2.44 -15.15
N GLN A 210 -22.30 1.84 -15.04
CA GLN A 210 -22.58 0.46 -15.40
C GLN A 210 -22.35 0.20 -16.90
N THR A 211 -22.75 1.14 -17.76
CA THR A 211 -22.52 1.04 -19.22
C THR A 211 -21.05 1.22 -19.57
N LYS A 212 -20.35 2.09 -18.82
CA LYS A 212 -18.92 2.36 -19.04
C LYS A 212 -18.05 1.16 -18.71
N PHE A 213 -18.36 0.41 -17.64
CA PHE A 213 -17.59 -0.75 -17.20
C PHE A 213 -18.39 -2.03 -17.33
N ARG A 214 -18.26 -2.68 -18.49
CA ARG A 214 -18.95 -3.94 -18.78
C ARG A 214 -18.33 -5.16 -18.11
N HIS A 215 -17.04 -5.08 -17.76
CA HIS A 215 -16.36 -6.10 -16.96
C HIS A 215 -15.47 -5.46 -15.92
N VAL A 216 -15.65 -5.82 -14.67
CA VAL A 216 -14.86 -5.34 -13.53
C VAL A 216 -14.04 -6.51 -12.99
N LEU A 217 -12.71 -6.32 -12.94
CA LEU A 217 -11.79 -7.27 -12.31
C LEU A 217 -11.31 -6.65 -10.99
N VAL A 218 -11.32 -7.42 -9.92
CA VAL A 218 -10.88 -6.96 -8.60
C VAL A 218 -9.83 -7.90 -8.07
N ASP A 219 -8.62 -7.37 -7.85
CA ASP A 219 -7.52 -8.10 -7.20
C ASP A 219 -7.58 -7.90 -5.68
N GLU A 220 -7.00 -8.84 -4.93
CA GLU A 220 -6.98 -8.87 -3.46
C GLU A 220 -8.36 -8.65 -2.82
N TYR A 221 -9.37 -9.31 -3.40
CA TYR A 221 -10.78 -9.10 -3.04
C TYR A 221 -11.09 -9.29 -1.56
N GLN A 222 -10.36 -10.16 -0.84
CA GLN A 222 -10.49 -10.41 0.59
C GLN A 222 -10.18 -9.20 1.47
N ASP A 223 -9.53 -8.18 0.92
CA ASP A 223 -9.20 -6.93 1.65
C ASP A 223 -10.26 -5.84 1.47
N THR A 224 -11.35 -6.13 0.78
CA THR A 224 -12.43 -5.17 0.59
C THR A 224 -13.23 -4.94 1.87
N ASN A 225 -13.64 -3.68 2.11
CA ASN A 225 -14.58 -3.32 3.16
C ASN A 225 -16.04 -3.33 2.64
N ALA A 226 -17.00 -3.10 3.53
CA ALA A 226 -18.41 -3.15 3.19
C ALA A 226 -18.80 -2.11 2.12
N VAL A 227 -18.24 -0.89 2.20
CA VAL A 227 -18.56 0.21 1.25
C VAL A 227 -18.02 -0.11 -0.15
N GLN A 228 -16.81 -0.67 -0.24
CA GLN A 228 -16.21 -1.12 -1.50
C GLN A 228 -17.02 -2.26 -2.13
N TYR A 229 -17.49 -3.19 -1.30
CA TYR A 229 -18.38 -4.27 -1.76
C TYR A 229 -19.67 -3.74 -2.36
N GLU A 230 -20.36 -2.84 -1.65
CA GLU A 230 -21.62 -2.26 -2.13
C GLU A 230 -21.41 -1.38 -3.38
N LEU A 231 -20.29 -0.64 -3.45
CA LEU A 231 -19.93 0.11 -4.65
C LEU A 231 -19.73 -0.82 -5.86
N LEU A 232 -18.98 -1.92 -5.69
CA LEU A 232 -18.79 -2.93 -6.73
C LEU A 232 -20.13 -3.52 -7.15
N LYS A 233 -20.97 -3.90 -6.19
CA LYS A 233 -22.30 -4.46 -6.45
C LYS A 233 -23.16 -3.52 -7.31
N LEU A 234 -23.16 -2.21 -7.02
CA LEU A 234 -23.87 -1.23 -7.82
C LEU A 234 -23.30 -1.07 -9.24
N LEU A 235 -21.99 -1.17 -9.39
CA LEU A 235 -21.33 -1.04 -10.70
C LEU A 235 -21.66 -2.21 -11.64
N VAL A 236 -21.83 -3.44 -11.10
CA VAL A 236 -22.03 -4.65 -11.91
C VAL A 236 -23.47 -5.17 -11.93
N SER A 237 -24.33 -4.74 -11.00
CA SER A 237 -25.74 -5.17 -10.93
C SER A 237 -26.60 -4.33 -11.85
N HIS A 238 -27.48 -4.99 -12.62
CA HIS A 238 -28.52 -4.34 -13.41
C HIS A 238 -29.79 -5.18 -13.35
N GLU A 239 -30.96 -4.55 -13.38
CA GLU A 239 -32.26 -5.24 -13.36
C GLU A 239 -32.44 -6.12 -14.60
N ASP A 240 -32.03 -5.60 -15.78
CA ASP A 240 -31.99 -6.40 -17.01
C ASP A 240 -30.74 -7.28 -17.02
N PRO A 241 -30.86 -8.63 -17.01
CA PRO A 241 -29.73 -9.53 -17.04
C PRO A 241 -28.80 -9.34 -18.25
N ARG A 242 -29.33 -8.85 -19.39
CA ARG A 242 -28.55 -8.58 -20.60
C ARG A 242 -27.62 -7.37 -20.46
N ARG A 243 -27.92 -6.48 -19.53
CA ARG A 243 -27.14 -5.28 -19.22
C ARG A 243 -26.31 -5.42 -17.95
N ARG A 244 -26.46 -6.56 -17.25
CA ARG A 244 -25.66 -6.84 -16.06
C ARG A 244 -24.18 -6.87 -16.43
N GLY A 245 -23.39 -6.03 -15.79
CA GLY A 245 -21.94 -6.09 -15.90
C GLY A 245 -21.41 -7.40 -15.32
N LEU A 246 -20.29 -7.86 -15.88
CA LEU A 246 -19.64 -9.05 -15.39
C LEU A 246 -18.51 -8.64 -14.44
N PHE A 247 -18.21 -9.49 -13.47
CA PHE A 247 -17.04 -9.28 -12.64
C PHE A 247 -16.22 -10.55 -12.43
N THR A 248 -14.95 -10.33 -12.12
CA THR A 248 -14.04 -11.37 -11.68
C THR A 248 -13.36 -10.90 -10.40
N ALA A 249 -13.71 -11.51 -9.28
CA ALA A 249 -13.00 -11.33 -8.02
C ALA A 249 -11.83 -12.31 -7.96
N VAL A 250 -10.64 -11.83 -7.61
CA VAL A 250 -9.46 -12.65 -7.38
C VAL A 250 -8.98 -12.38 -5.97
N GLY A 251 -8.83 -13.43 -5.16
CA GLY A 251 -8.46 -13.23 -3.76
C GLY A 251 -8.06 -14.53 -3.06
N ASP A 252 -7.58 -14.36 -1.83
CA ASP A 252 -7.16 -15.43 -0.94
C ASP A 252 -7.69 -15.15 0.48
N ASP A 253 -8.69 -15.89 0.94
CA ASP A 253 -9.26 -15.74 2.28
C ASP A 253 -8.21 -15.95 3.39
N ASP A 254 -7.16 -16.75 3.13
CA ASP A 254 -6.03 -16.95 4.06
C ASP A 254 -5.04 -15.75 4.08
N GLN A 255 -5.20 -14.77 3.19
CA GLN A 255 -4.42 -13.53 3.18
C GLN A 255 -5.21 -12.28 3.59
N SER A 256 -6.39 -12.43 4.22
CA SER A 256 -7.16 -11.32 4.77
C SER A 256 -6.54 -10.86 6.09
N ILE A 257 -5.78 -9.75 6.05
CA ILE A 257 -5.00 -9.19 7.16
C ILE A 257 -5.25 -7.70 7.42
N TYR A 258 -6.28 -7.12 6.83
CA TYR A 258 -6.64 -5.71 6.99
C TYR A 258 -7.97 -5.50 7.70
N GLY A 259 -8.38 -6.44 8.58
CA GLY A 259 -9.58 -6.32 9.40
C GLY A 259 -9.59 -5.05 10.25
N TRP A 260 -8.44 -4.64 10.77
CA TRP A 260 -8.25 -3.39 11.50
C TRP A 260 -8.48 -2.11 10.66
N ARG A 261 -8.51 -2.20 9.33
CA ARG A 261 -8.90 -1.14 8.37
C ARG A 261 -10.33 -1.28 7.88
N GLY A 262 -11.14 -2.13 8.48
CA GLY A 262 -12.52 -2.38 8.08
C GLY A 262 -12.70 -3.39 6.95
N ALA A 263 -11.62 -4.06 6.49
CA ALA A 263 -11.76 -5.20 5.59
C ALA A 263 -12.56 -6.31 6.28
N THR A 264 -13.41 -6.99 5.52
CA THR A 264 -14.21 -8.08 6.06
C THR A 264 -14.25 -9.28 5.14
N ILE A 265 -13.95 -10.44 5.70
CA ILE A 265 -14.06 -11.73 5.01
C ILE A 265 -15.52 -12.08 4.68
N ASP A 266 -16.48 -11.42 5.31
CA ASP A 266 -17.92 -11.61 5.05
C ASP A 266 -18.29 -11.21 3.63
N ASN A 267 -17.55 -10.31 3.01
CA ASN A 267 -17.71 -9.97 1.59
C ASN A 267 -17.51 -11.19 0.70
N LEU A 268 -16.57 -12.09 1.03
CA LEU A 268 -16.39 -13.36 0.30
C LEU A 268 -17.55 -14.35 0.56
N LYS A 269 -18.09 -14.40 1.79
CA LYS A 269 -19.23 -15.25 2.15
C LYS A 269 -20.52 -14.81 1.47
N ARG A 270 -20.70 -13.51 1.24
CA ARG A 270 -21.88 -12.92 0.60
C ARG A 270 -21.91 -13.14 -0.91
N LEU A 271 -20.76 -13.31 -1.57
CA LEU A 271 -20.70 -13.46 -3.02
C LEU A 271 -21.63 -14.56 -3.58
N PRO A 272 -21.64 -15.80 -3.08
CA PRO A 272 -22.56 -16.83 -3.59
C PRO A 272 -24.04 -16.53 -3.30
N GLN A 273 -24.35 -15.69 -2.33
CA GLN A 273 -25.72 -15.29 -1.99
C GLN A 273 -26.22 -14.20 -2.94
N ASP A 274 -25.36 -13.18 -3.22
CA ASP A 274 -25.69 -12.07 -4.11
C ASP A 274 -25.60 -12.46 -5.62
N TRP A 275 -24.80 -13.48 -5.93
CA TRP A 275 -24.63 -14.03 -7.29
C TRP A 275 -24.72 -15.57 -7.24
N PRO A 276 -25.95 -16.15 -7.33
CA PRO A 276 -26.13 -17.59 -7.29
C PRO A 276 -25.48 -18.37 -8.44
N ASP A 277 -25.19 -17.69 -9.55
CA ASP A 277 -24.48 -18.21 -10.73
C ASP A 277 -22.96 -18.03 -10.65
N LEU A 278 -22.43 -17.62 -9.49
CA LEU A 278 -21.00 -17.40 -9.27
C LEU A 278 -20.19 -18.67 -9.51
N LYS A 279 -19.23 -18.60 -10.44
CA LYS A 279 -18.26 -19.67 -10.65
C LYS A 279 -17.06 -19.49 -9.74
N VAL A 280 -16.83 -20.46 -8.85
CA VAL A 280 -15.65 -20.51 -7.99
C VAL A 280 -14.58 -21.39 -8.61
N ILE A 281 -13.35 -20.86 -8.77
CA ILE A 281 -12.22 -21.56 -9.39
C ILE A 281 -11.01 -21.47 -8.44
N PRO A 282 -10.59 -22.60 -7.80
CA PRO A 282 -9.42 -22.60 -6.94
C PRO A 282 -8.11 -22.68 -7.74
N LEU A 283 -7.11 -21.88 -7.34
CA LEU A 283 -5.74 -21.96 -7.83
C LEU A 283 -4.83 -22.41 -6.70
N GLU A 284 -4.45 -23.70 -6.71
CA GLU A 284 -3.70 -24.33 -5.62
C GLU A 284 -2.21 -24.51 -5.97
N GLN A 285 -1.84 -24.50 -7.25
CA GLN A 285 -0.45 -24.62 -7.67
C GLN A 285 0.31 -23.33 -7.40
N ASN A 286 1.33 -23.43 -6.55
CA ASN A 286 2.21 -22.32 -6.19
C ASN A 286 3.46 -22.32 -7.08
N TYR A 287 3.79 -21.13 -7.63
CA TYR A 287 4.95 -20.88 -8.49
C TYR A 287 6.02 -20.01 -7.79
N ARG A 288 5.97 -19.89 -6.47
CA ARG A 288 6.87 -19.06 -5.70
C ARG A 288 7.78 -19.84 -4.79
N SER A 289 7.21 -20.69 -3.95
CA SER A 289 7.89 -21.27 -2.79
C SER A 289 8.14 -22.76 -2.95
N THR A 290 9.18 -23.25 -2.30
CA THR A 290 9.50 -24.68 -2.21
C THR A 290 8.53 -25.41 -1.28
N GLY A 291 8.48 -26.76 -1.41
CA GLY A 291 7.54 -27.61 -0.70
C GLY A 291 7.61 -27.52 0.83
N ASN A 292 8.79 -27.40 1.43
CA ASN A 292 8.96 -27.26 2.89
C ASN A 292 8.30 -25.97 3.41
N ILE A 293 8.46 -24.85 2.69
CA ILE A 293 7.83 -23.57 3.03
C ILE A 293 6.32 -23.70 2.96
N LEU A 294 5.79 -24.31 1.88
CA LEU A 294 4.35 -24.50 1.72
C LEU A 294 3.75 -25.45 2.76
N ARG A 295 4.46 -26.50 3.17
CA ARG A 295 4.02 -27.37 4.27
C ARG A 295 3.87 -26.58 5.56
N ALA A 296 4.86 -25.77 5.93
CA ALA A 296 4.79 -24.91 7.10
C ALA A 296 3.60 -23.93 7.02
N ALA A 297 3.39 -23.29 5.87
CA ALA A 297 2.27 -22.38 5.64
C ALA A 297 0.92 -23.09 5.75
N ASN A 298 0.74 -24.23 5.06
CA ASN A 298 -0.48 -25.04 5.12
C ASN A 298 -0.78 -25.53 6.54
N ASN A 299 0.23 -25.93 7.29
CA ASN A 299 0.06 -26.40 8.67
C ASN A 299 -0.41 -25.28 9.60
N VAL A 300 0.18 -24.08 9.49
CA VAL A 300 -0.26 -22.91 10.30
C VAL A 300 -1.70 -22.56 9.97
N ILE A 301 -2.02 -22.37 8.69
CA ILE A 301 -3.34 -21.87 8.29
C ILE A 301 -4.46 -22.90 8.53
N ALA A 302 -4.12 -24.18 8.64
CA ALA A 302 -5.09 -25.24 9.00
C ALA A 302 -5.72 -25.03 10.39
N GLY A 303 -5.11 -24.21 11.26
CA GLY A 303 -5.68 -23.82 12.55
C GLY A 303 -6.84 -22.83 12.47
N ASN A 304 -7.13 -22.24 11.29
CA ASN A 304 -8.28 -21.37 11.08
C ASN A 304 -9.48 -22.13 10.52
N PRO A 305 -10.72 -21.66 10.81
CA PRO A 305 -11.90 -22.14 10.10
C PRO A 305 -11.75 -21.87 8.61
N LYS A 306 -12.00 -22.88 7.79
CA LYS A 306 -11.90 -22.76 6.35
C LYS A 306 -13.20 -22.22 5.76
N LEU A 307 -13.08 -21.14 4.98
CA LEU A 307 -14.19 -20.65 4.18
C LEU A 307 -14.28 -21.44 2.85
N PHE A 308 -13.13 -21.78 2.30
CA PHE A 308 -13.00 -22.59 1.09
C PHE A 308 -11.89 -23.62 1.28
N GLU A 309 -12.15 -24.86 0.81
CA GLU A 309 -11.13 -25.91 0.82
C GLU A 309 -10.08 -25.62 -0.25
N LYS A 310 -8.83 -25.48 0.16
CA LYS A 310 -7.66 -25.34 -0.72
C LYS A 310 -6.39 -25.80 -0.01
N LYS A 311 -5.43 -26.29 -0.77
CA LYS A 311 -4.12 -26.73 -0.27
C LYS A 311 -3.04 -26.37 -1.28
N LEU A 312 -2.11 -25.52 -0.88
CA LEU A 312 -1.00 -25.13 -1.76
C LEU A 312 -0.03 -26.30 -1.97
N TRP A 313 0.39 -26.47 -3.22
CA TRP A 313 1.42 -27.41 -3.62
C TRP A 313 2.33 -26.78 -4.70
N SER A 314 3.55 -27.31 -4.88
CA SER A 314 4.53 -26.78 -5.84
C SER A 314 5.31 -27.92 -6.50
N GLU A 315 5.74 -27.69 -7.74
CA GLU A 315 6.64 -28.56 -8.48
C GLU A 315 8.12 -28.30 -8.19
N PHE A 316 8.47 -27.28 -7.40
CA PHE A 316 9.86 -26.90 -7.11
C PHE A 316 10.59 -27.86 -6.15
N GLY A 317 9.97 -29.00 -5.81
CA GLY A 317 10.52 -29.95 -4.84
C GLY A 317 10.45 -29.41 -3.41
N ASP A 318 11.03 -30.17 -2.48
CA ASP A 318 10.97 -29.84 -1.05
C ASP A 318 11.77 -28.58 -0.68
N GLY A 319 12.90 -28.36 -1.33
CA GLY A 319 13.80 -27.26 -1.01
C GLY A 319 14.51 -27.43 0.36
N ASP A 320 15.07 -26.35 0.85
CA ASP A 320 15.71 -26.34 2.17
C ASP A 320 14.66 -26.49 3.29
N PRO A 321 14.97 -27.20 4.39
CA PRO A 321 14.09 -27.25 5.55
C PRO A 321 13.97 -25.86 6.18
N VAL A 322 12.76 -25.53 6.67
CA VAL A 322 12.54 -24.30 7.46
C VAL A 322 13.37 -24.39 8.74
N ARG A 323 14.18 -23.35 9.00
CA ARG A 323 15.11 -23.31 10.14
C ARG A 323 14.48 -22.54 11.30
N LEU A 324 14.51 -23.12 12.50
CA LEU A 324 14.17 -22.44 13.75
C LEU A 324 15.45 -22.02 14.45
N LEU A 325 15.57 -20.72 14.80
CA LEU A 325 16.65 -20.15 15.57
C LEU A 325 16.14 -19.70 16.94
N GLU A 326 16.68 -20.26 18.00
CA GLU A 326 16.49 -19.75 19.35
C GLU A 326 17.59 -18.74 19.66
N CYS A 327 17.19 -17.53 20.03
CA CYS A 327 18.09 -16.41 20.34
C CYS A 327 17.94 -16.01 21.80
N ASP A 328 19.04 -15.62 22.45
CA ASP A 328 19.00 -15.24 23.87
C ASP A 328 18.27 -13.91 24.10
N GLY A 329 18.30 -13.02 23.10
CA GLY A 329 17.64 -11.73 23.11
C GLY A 329 17.69 -11.05 21.75
N GLU A 330 17.11 -9.84 21.66
CA GLU A 330 16.93 -9.08 20.42
C GLU A 330 18.27 -8.77 19.71
N GLU A 331 19.31 -8.46 20.48
CA GLU A 331 20.65 -8.16 19.92
C GLU A 331 21.29 -9.40 19.30
N HIS A 332 21.20 -10.56 19.98
CA HIS A 332 21.67 -11.84 19.45
C HIS A 332 20.88 -12.26 18.19
N GLU A 333 19.56 -12.02 18.19
CA GLU A 333 18.73 -12.29 17.01
C GLU A 333 19.19 -11.47 15.79
N ALA A 334 19.46 -10.17 15.98
CA ALA A 334 19.96 -9.31 14.91
C ALA A 334 21.37 -9.69 14.44
N GLU A 335 22.25 -10.13 15.33
CA GLU A 335 23.57 -10.68 14.97
C GLU A 335 23.44 -11.96 14.14
N ARG A 336 22.52 -12.84 14.51
CA ARG A 336 22.22 -14.07 13.74
C ARG A 336 21.66 -13.75 12.35
N ALA A 337 20.84 -12.68 12.23
CA ALA A 337 20.34 -12.23 10.94
C ALA A 337 21.47 -11.70 10.04
N VAL A 338 22.39 -10.91 10.58
CA VAL A 338 23.59 -10.46 9.85
C VAL A 338 24.44 -11.64 9.40
N ALA A 339 24.71 -12.59 10.30
CA ALA A 339 25.49 -13.80 10.00
C ALA A 339 24.83 -14.67 8.91
N PHE A 340 23.49 -14.78 8.93
CA PHE A 340 22.71 -15.48 7.92
C PHE A 340 22.89 -14.86 6.52
N ILE A 341 22.77 -13.52 6.42
CA ILE A 341 22.93 -12.78 5.16
C ILE A 341 24.35 -12.97 4.63
N GLN A 342 25.37 -12.75 5.48
CA GLN A 342 26.77 -12.87 5.10
C GLN A 342 27.12 -14.32 4.69
N GLY A 343 26.62 -15.31 5.44
CA GLY A 343 26.84 -16.72 5.17
C GLY A 343 26.29 -17.19 3.83
N LEU A 344 25.06 -16.79 3.46
CA LEU A 344 24.48 -17.15 2.16
C LEU A 344 25.19 -16.43 1.00
N ARG A 345 25.57 -15.18 1.18
CA ARG A 345 26.34 -14.46 0.15
C ARG A 345 27.71 -15.07 -0.10
N ALA A 346 28.40 -15.49 0.95
CA ALA A 346 29.71 -16.19 0.82
C ALA A 346 29.54 -17.55 0.12
N GLN A 347 28.47 -18.30 0.37
CA GLN A 347 28.20 -19.59 -0.28
C GLN A 347 27.77 -19.45 -1.73
N GLY A 348 27.02 -18.39 -2.10
CA GLY A 348 26.59 -18.12 -3.47
C GLY A 348 27.77 -17.95 -4.45
N GLY A 349 28.90 -17.39 -4.00
CA GLY A 349 30.11 -17.29 -4.79
C GLY A 349 30.81 -18.65 -5.05
N ALA A 350 30.59 -19.64 -4.19
CA ALA A 350 31.24 -20.97 -4.32
C ALA A 350 30.37 -22.00 -5.06
N LEU A 351 29.04 -21.82 -5.18
CA LEU A 351 28.09 -22.79 -5.71
C LEU A 351 27.64 -22.52 -7.15
N ALA A 352 28.01 -21.39 -7.73
CA ALA A 352 27.72 -21.07 -9.13
C ALA A 352 28.37 -22.04 -10.14
N GLY A 353 29.35 -22.82 -9.70
CA GLY A 353 30.06 -23.83 -10.51
C GLY A 353 29.49 -25.26 -10.43
N ALA A 354 28.54 -25.60 -9.55
CA ALA A 354 28.22 -26.99 -9.23
C ALA A 354 26.74 -27.42 -9.38
N ARG A 355 25.82 -26.58 -9.82
CA ARG A 355 24.39 -26.94 -9.96
C ARG A 355 23.93 -26.97 -11.43
N GLY A 356 24.15 -28.10 -12.07
CA GLY A 356 23.35 -28.53 -13.21
C GLY A 356 21.99 -29.04 -12.72
N GLY A 357 20.90 -28.46 -13.20
CA GLY A 357 19.57 -29.06 -13.18
C GLY A 357 18.55 -28.44 -12.21
N GLY A 358 17.60 -27.67 -12.73
CA GLY A 358 16.26 -27.52 -12.16
C GLY A 358 15.94 -26.28 -11.35
N ALA A 359 16.81 -25.29 -11.26
CA ALA A 359 16.44 -24.00 -10.67
C ALA A 359 15.78 -23.11 -11.73
N VAL A 360 14.67 -22.47 -11.38
CA VAL A 360 14.06 -21.39 -12.17
C VAL A 360 15.15 -20.36 -12.42
N ALA A 361 15.62 -20.27 -13.65
CA ALA A 361 16.56 -19.24 -14.06
C ALA A 361 15.88 -17.90 -13.93
N ASP A 362 16.22 -17.15 -12.89
CA ASP A 362 16.03 -15.72 -12.86
C ASP A 362 17.04 -15.15 -13.87
N ASP A 363 16.60 -14.30 -14.76
CA ASP A 363 17.33 -13.75 -15.91
C ASP A 363 18.51 -12.83 -15.51
N ARG A 364 19.11 -13.05 -14.32
CA ARG A 364 20.22 -12.29 -13.78
C ARG A 364 21.54 -13.04 -13.97
N SER A 365 22.32 -12.55 -14.88
CA SER A 365 23.60 -13.12 -15.40
C SER A 365 24.77 -13.21 -14.40
N SER A 366 24.57 -12.98 -13.10
CA SER A 366 25.61 -13.19 -12.07
C SER A 366 25.08 -14.10 -10.98
N GLY A 367 25.58 -15.33 -10.90
CA GLY A 367 25.19 -16.34 -9.90
C GLY A 367 25.52 -15.98 -8.43
N GLN A 368 25.63 -14.70 -8.09
CA GLN A 368 25.96 -14.21 -6.77
C GLN A 368 24.72 -13.68 -6.07
N THR A 369 24.40 -14.19 -4.87
CA THR A 369 23.30 -13.73 -4.02
C THR A 369 23.47 -12.24 -3.67
N GLN A 370 22.48 -11.42 -3.99
CA GLN A 370 22.47 -9.97 -3.76
C GLN A 370 21.85 -9.63 -2.40
N PHE A 371 22.04 -8.42 -1.88
CA PHE A 371 21.37 -7.95 -0.67
C PHE A 371 19.85 -7.82 -0.86
N SER A 372 19.42 -7.47 -2.05
CA SER A 372 18.01 -7.39 -2.44
C SER A 372 17.26 -8.73 -2.38
N ASP A 373 17.99 -9.85 -2.33
CA ASP A 373 17.41 -11.19 -2.18
C ASP A 373 16.95 -11.49 -0.75
N PHE A 374 17.26 -10.62 0.22
CA PHE A 374 16.98 -10.83 1.63
C PHE A 374 15.90 -9.92 2.17
N ALA A 375 15.01 -10.49 2.98
CA ALA A 375 14.10 -9.72 3.81
C ALA A 375 14.09 -10.19 5.26
N ILE A 376 14.03 -9.24 6.18
CA ILE A 376 13.80 -9.46 7.61
C ILE A 376 12.39 -8.95 7.90
N LEU A 377 11.49 -9.86 8.27
CA LEU A 377 10.08 -9.55 8.48
C LEU A 377 9.71 -9.65 9.97
N TYR A 378 9.01 -8.65 10.45
CA TYR A 378 8.61 -8.53 11.86
C TYR A 378 7.15 -8.05 11.99
N ARG A 379 6.56 -8.27 13.17
CA ARG A 379 5.16 -7.89 13.44
C ARG A 379 4.98 -6.38 13.62
N ALA A 380 5.91 -5.68 14.24
CA ALA A 380 5.77 -4.27 14.60
C ALA A 380 7.05 -3.47 14.34
N ASN A 381 6.90 -2.22 13.92
CA ASN A 381 8.00 -1.35 13.50
C ASN A 381 9.09 -1.10 14.55
N HIS A 382 8.75 -1.16 15.84
CA HIS A 382 9.76 -0.94 16.89
C HIS A 382 10.85 -2.01 16.91
N LEU A 383 10.56 -3.22 16.37
CA LEU A 383 11.53 -4.31 16.25
C LEU A 383 12.62 -4.02 15.23
N ALA A 384 12.36 -3.18 14.22
CA ALA A 384 13.33 -2.87 13.16
C ALA A 384 14.62 -2.26 13.69
N ARG A 385 14.57 -1.47 14.76
CA ARG A 385 15.67 -0.61 15.22
C ARG A 385 16.97 -1.41 15.52
N VAL A 386 16.84 -2.56 16.14
CA VAL A 386 18.00 -3.39 16.50
C VAL A 386 18.64 -3.97 15.24
N PHE A 387 17.84 -4.40 14.27
CA PHE A 387 18.35 -4.90 12.98
C PHE A 387 19.00 -3.80 12.16
N GLU A 388 18.42 -2.61 12.08
CA GLU A 388 19.01 -1.44 11.44
C GLU A 388 20.40 -1.13 12.01
N GLN A 389 20.53 -1.15 13.34
CA GLN A 389 21.79 -0.89 14.03
C GLN A 389 22.87 -1.94 13.66
N LYS A 390 22.52 -3.23 13.70
CA LYS A 390 23.48 -4.32 13.41
C LYS A 390 23.85 -4.39 11.93
N LEU A 391 22.90 -4.17 11.02
CA LEU A 391 23.16 -4.08 9.57
C LEU A 391 24.12 -2.92 9.25
N ARG A 392 23.91 -1.76 9.88
CA ARG A 392 24.79 -0.59 9.72
C ARG A 392 26.20 -0.85 10.22
N ILE A 393 26.34 -1.48 11.40
CA ILE A 393 27.66 -1.87 11.96
C ILE A 393 28.36 -2.85 11.02
N ALA A 394 27.62 -3.77 10.41
CA ALA A 394 28.16 -4.74 9.46
C ALA A 394 28.39 -4.18 8.04
N GLY A 395 28.10 -2.89 7.79
CA GLY A 395 28.23 -2.28 6.47
C GLY A 395 27.25 -2.84 5.43
N ILE A 396 26.13 -3.45 5.88
CA ILE A 396 25.11 -4.02 4.99
C ILE A 396 24.07 -2.94 4.69
N PRO A 397 23.86 -2.59 3.41
CA PRO A 397 22.86 -1.62 3.03
C PRO A 397 21.45 -2.19 3.23
N TYR A 398 20.52 -1.37 3.73
CA TYR A 398 19.14 -1.79 3.99
C TYR A 398 18.14 -0.68 3.71
N LYS A 399 16.87 -1.07 3.50
CA LYS A 399 15.70 -0.18 3.47
C LYS A 399 14.64 -0.68 4.45
N VAL A 400 13.86 0.27 5.01
CA VAL A 400 12.70 -0.05 5.87
C VAL A 400 11.43 0.17 5.05
N SER A 401 10.69 -0.91 4.80
CA SER A 401 9.40 -0.86 4.12
C SER A 401 8.26 -0.74 5.12
N GLY A 402 7.25 0.09 4.81
CA GLY A 402 6.14 0.36 5.75
C GLY A 402 6.47 1.37 6.85
N GLY A 403 7.65 2.00 6.81
CA GLY A 403 8.00 3.19 7.58
C GLY A 403 7.41 4.45 6.93
N GLN A 404 7.56 5.59 7.61
CA GLN A 404 7.18 6.90 7.07
C GLN A 404 7.87 7.11 5.71
N SER A 405 7.08 7.30 4.66
CA SER A 405 7.59 7.70 3.34
C SER A 405 8.32 9.04 3.45
N PHE A 406 9.22 9.33 2.53
CA PHE A 406 9.85 10.66 2.45
C PHE A 406 8.79 11.79 2.39
N PHE A 407 7.73 11.57 1.64
CA PHE A 407 6.62 12.54 1.49
C PHE A 407 5.67 12.58 2.69
N ASP A 408 5.75 11.61 3.61
CA ASP A 408 4.97 11.60 4.86
C ASP A 408 5.60 12.44 5.97
N ARG A 409 6.84 12.89 5.78
CA ARG A 409 7.54 13.72 6.76
C ARG A 409 6.88 15.10 6.83
N ALA A 410 6.72 15.61 8.07
CA ALA A 410 6.02 16.87 8.31
C ALA A 410 6.62 18.03 7.52
N GLU A 411 7.95 18.14 7.50
CA GLU A 411 8.67 19.18 6.76
C GLU A 411 8.45 19.12 5.23
N ILE A 412 8.26 17.94 4.69
CA ILE A 412 7.97 17.77 3.25
C ILE A 412 6.50 18.08 2.96
N LYS A 413 5.58 17.66 3.82
CA LYS A 413 4.16 18.01 3.71
C LYS A 413 3.92 19.51 3.77
N ASP A 414 4.69 20.25 4.59
CA ASP A 414 4.60 21.71 4.65
C ASP A 414 4.92 22.32 3.29
N LEU A 415 6.03 21.90 2.67
CA LEU A 415 6.42 22.39 1.35
C LEU A 415 5.41 22.00 0.27
N CYS A 416 4.89 20.77 0.34
CA CYS A 416 3.87 20.30 -0.59
C CYS A 416 2.57 21.12 -0.49
N ALA A 417 2.19 21.57 0.70
CA ALA A 417 1.03 22.44 0.87
C ALA A 417 1.20 23.78 0.12
N TRP A 418 2.39 24.40 0.24
CA TRP A 418 2.72 25.59 -0.53
C TRP A 418 2.67 25.36 -2.05
N LEU A 419 3.24 24.26 -2.53
CA LEU A 419 3.25 23.91 -3.94
C LEU A 419 1.83 23.61 -4.47
N ARG A 420 0.98 22.98 -3.66
CA ARG A 420 -0.43 22.76 -3.99
C ARG A 420 -1.18 24.09 -4.19
N LEU A 421 -0.90 25.08 -3.33
CA LEU A 421 -1.50 26.40 -3.47
C LEU A 421 -1.04 27.13 -4.73
N LEU A 422 0.23 26.98 -5.15
CA LEU A 422 0.70 27.53 -6.41
C LEU A 422 -0.05 26.97 -7.61
N VAL A 423 -0.52 25.71 -7.50
CA VAL A 423 -1.28 25.02 -8.55
C VAL A 423 -2.78 25.30 -8.48
N ASN A 424 -3.33 25.35 -7.28
CA ASN A 424 -4.73 25.56 -7.00
C ASN A 424 -4.92 26.41 -5.75
N GLN A 425 -5.18 27.69 -5.93
CA GLN A 425 -5.39 28.64 -4.85
C GLN A 425 -6.67 28.39 -4.06
N ASP A 426 -7.62 27.60 -4.61
CA ASP A 426 -8.85 27.19 -3.95
C ASP A 426 -8.66 25.94 -3.04
N ASP A 427 -7.43 25.48 -2.84
CA ASP A 427 -7.10 24.37 -1.94
C ASP A 427 -7.05 24.85 -0.48
N ASP A 428 -8.22 24.96 0.16
CA ASP A 428 -8.35 25.46 1.52
C ASP A 428 -7.52 24.69 2.57
N PRO A 429 -7.41 23.35 2.54
CA PRO A 429 -6.51 22.63 3.43
C PRO A 429 -5.03 22.98 3.24
N ALA A 430 -4.59 23.11 1.99
CA ALA A 430 -3.23 23.54 1.70
C ALA A 430 -3.01 25.00 2.15
N PHE A 431 -4.01 25.85 1.97
CA PHE A 431 -4.00 27.23 2.46
C PHE A 431 -3.80 27.29 3.98
N LEU A 432 -4.62 26.55 4.75
CA LEU A 432 -4.53 26.52 6.20
C LEU A 432 -3.15 26.06 6.68
N ARG A 433 -2.57 25.06 6.05
CA ARG A 433 -1.23 24.58 6.40
C ARG A 433 -0.15 25.58 6.02
N ALA A 434 -0.17 26.11 4.82
CA ALA A 434 0.86 27.04 4.34
C ALA A 434 0.82 28.39 5.07
N VAL A 435 -0.36 28.90 5.40
CA VAL A 435 -0.50 30.18 6.10
C VAL A 435 -0.06 30.11 7.57
N THR A 436 -0.17 28.92 8.20
CA THR A 436 0.25 28.70 9.59
C THR A 436 1.69 28.20 9.74
N THR A 437 2.32 27.76 8.66
CA THR A 437 3.66 27.17 8.69
C THR A 437 4.58 27.78 7.62
N PRO A 438 5.61 28.56 8.00
CA PRO A 438 5.94 29.08 9.34
C PRO A 438 4.89 30.05 9.91
N LYS A 439 4.89 30.24 11.23
CA LYS A 439 3.96 31.13 11.93
C LYS A 439 4.12 32.59 11.47
N ARG A 440 3.01 33.25 11.12
CA ARG A 440 2.95 34.64 10.61
C ARG A 440 2.14 35.58 11.50
N GLY A 441 1.91 35.21 12.76
CA GLY A 441 1.09 35.99 13.68
C GLY A 441 -0.43 35.91 13.38
N ILE A 442 -0.84 34.99 12.53
CA ILE A 442 -2.25 34.72 12.20
C ILE A 442 -2.75 33.63 13.15
N GLY A 443 -3.61 34.02 14.09
CA GLY A 443 -4.15 33.10 15.09
C GLY A 443 -5.38 32.33 14.60
N HIS A 444 -5.71 31.25 15.31
CA HIS A 444 -6.89 30.41 15.03
C HIS A 444 -8.20 31.21 14.97
N THR A 445 -8.36 32.22 15.83
CA THR A 445 -9.55 33.09 15.82
C THR A 445 -9.71 33.85 14.50
N SER A 446 -8.60 34.34 13.92
CA SER A 446 -8.62 35.05 12.64
C SER A 446 -8.93 34.08 11.48
N LEU A 447 -8.33 32.88 11.51
CA LEU A 447 -8.63 31.83 10.52
C LEU A 447 -10.05 31.31 10.64
N GLY A 448 -10.61 31.22 11.87
CA GLY A 448 -12.01 30.88 12.09
C GLY A 448 -12.96 31.90 11.44
N LYS A 449 -12.72 33.20 11.64
CA LYS A 449 -13.47 34.27 11.00
C LYS A 449 -13.38 34.26 9.47
N LEU A 450 -12.17 33.96 8.94
CA LEU A 450 -11.98 33.80 7.50
C LEU A 450 -12.79 32.61 6.97
N GLY A 451 -12.81 31.48 7.71
CA GLY A 451 -13.59 30.29 7.36
C GLY A 451 -15.11 30.56 7.40
N GLU A 452 -15.60 31.28 8.42
CA GLU A 452 -17.01 31.68 8.50
C GLU A 452 -17.40 32.58 7.31
N PHE A 453 -16.54 33.53 6.98
CA PHE A 453 -16.75 34.44 5.83
C PHE A 453 -16.74 33.66 4.52
N SER A 454 -15.76 32.79 4.31
CA SER A 454 -15.65 31.91 3.13
C SER A 454 -16.90 31.04 2.96
N ALA A 455 -17.39 30.42 4.05
CA ALA A 455 -18.59 29.61 4.03
C ALA A 455 -19.85 30.42 3.70
N GLN A 456 -19.97 31.63 4.27
CA GLN A 456 -21.11 32.53 4.02
C GLN A 456 -21.20 32.94 2.54
N TRP A 457 -20.05 33.27 1.94
CA TRP A 457 -19.99 33.75 0.55
C TRP A 457 -19.76 32.63 -0.47
N LYS A 458 -19.55 31.38 -0.02
CA LYS A 458 -19.28 30.20 -0.84
C LYS A 458 -18.09 30.38 -1.77
N VAL A 459 -17.03 30.97 -1.26
CA VAL A 459 -15.75 31.20 -1.92
C VAL A 459 -14.63 30.45 -1.18
N SER A 460 -13.47 30.24 -1.81
CA SER A 460 -12.30 29.68 -1.12
C SER A 460 -11.74 30.63 -0.07
N LEU A 461 -10.94 30.13 0.88
CA LEU A 461 -10.24 30.95 1.86
C LEU A 461 -9.34 31.97 1.19
N PHE A 462 -8.67 31.59 0.09
CA PHE A 462 -7.79 32.48 -0.66
C PHE A 462 -8.58 33.59 -1.38
N GLU A 463 -9.66 33.26 -2.04
CA GLU A 463 -10.53 34.24 -2.71
C GLU A 463 -11.14 35.21 -1.69
N ALA A 464 -11.52 34.71 -0.51
CA ALA A 464 -12.07 35.52 0.58
C ALA A 464 -11.11 36.61 1.06
N LEU A 465 -9.77 36.39 0.99
CA LEU A 465 -8.77 37.40 1.41
C LEU A 465 -8.92 38.74 0.73
N PHE A 466 -9.28 38.74 -0.54
CA PHE A 466 -9.36 39.95 -1.36
C PHE A 466 -10.75 40.60 -1.35
N ASN A 467 -11.68 40.05 -0.59
CA ASN A 467 -13.01 40.64 -0.46
C ASN A 467 -12.97 41.82 0.52
N LYS A 468 -13.37 42.99 0.06
CA LYS A 468 -13.36 44.23 0.85
C LYS A 468 -14.21 44.15 2.14
N SER A 469 -15.26 43.34 2.13
CA SER A 469 -16.13 43.16 3.29
C SER A 469 -15.48 42.35 4.43
N LEU A 470 -14.41 41.60 4.18
CA LEU A 470 -13.67 40.87 5.20
C LEU A 470 -13.05 41.82 6.23
N ALA A 471 -12.64 43.03 5.80
CA ALA A 471 -12.05 44.06 6.67
C ALA A 471 -12.99 44.50 7.82
N THR A 472 -14.30 44.32 7.69
CA THR A 472 -15.26 44.63 8.75
C THR A 472 -15.36 43.57 9.84
N GLN A 473 -14.87 42.35 9.56
CA GLN A 473 -15.01 41.18 10.43
C GLN A 473 -13.69 40.74 11.07
N MET A 474 -12.56 41.24 10.60
CA MET A 474 -11.24 40.79 11.02
C MET A 474 -10.35 41.93 11.52
N PRO A 475 -9.48 41.73 12.57
CA PRO A 475 -8.49 42.71 12.99
C PRO A 475 -7.53 43.09 11.87
N GLY A 476 -7.26 44.38 11.66
CA GLY A 476 -6.42 44.91 10.57
C GLY A 476 -5.06 44.23 10.46
N LYS A 477 -4.37 44.05 11.59
CA LYS A 477 -3.04 43.38 11.63
C LYS A 477 -3.07 41.95 11.06
N ALA A 478 -4.11 41.17 11.36
CA ALA A 478 -4.24 39.81 10.83
C ALA A 478 -4.62 39.82 9.33
N LEU A 479 -5.46 40.79 8.93
CA LEU A 479 -5.83 40.98 7.54
C LEU A 479 -4.64 41.41 6.70
N ASP A 480 -3.79 42.33 7.20
CA ASP A 480 -2.56 42.75 6.52
C ASP A 480 -1.60 41.58 6.30
N ALA A 481 -1.39 40.74 7.31
CA ALA A 481 -0.57 39.53 7.21
C ALA A 481 -1.13 38.52 6.20
N LEU A 482 -2.45 38.37 6.15
CA LEU A 482 -3.13 37.51 5.17
C LEU A 482 -3.00 38.07 3.74
N HIS A 483 -3.14 39.38 3.57
CA HIS A 483 -2.94 40.05 2.27
C HIS A 483 -1.49 39.96 1.81
N GLU A 484 -0.52 40.08 2.71
CA GLU A 484 0.90 39.89 2.39
C GLU A 484 1.17 38.47 1.92
N PHE A 485 0.64 37.46 2.64
CA PHE A 485 0.72 36.07 2.26
C PHE A 485 0.12 35.84 0.87
N GLY A 486 -1.09 36.36 0.60
CA GLY A 486 -1.76 36.17 -0.68
C GLY A 486 -1.01 36.83 -1.85
N ARG A 487 -0.46 38.05 -1.65
CA ARG A 487 0.38 38.73 -2.65
C ARG A 487 1.68 37.97 -2.93
N TYR A 488 2.32 37.47 -1.87
CA TYR A 488 3.53 36.67 -2.03
C TYR A 488 3.26 35.36 -2.80
N LEU A 489 2.12 34.69 -2.53
CA LEU A 489 1.74 33.47 -3.24
C LEU A 489 1.53 33.74 -4.74
N ASN A 490 0.86 34.85 -5.10
CA ASN A 490 0.65 35.24 -6.50
C ASN A 490 1.97 35.56 -7.22
N ASP A 491 2.91 36.25 -6.57
CA ASP A 491 4.26 36.52 -7.12
C ASP A 491 5.02 35.21 -7.32
N MET A 492 4.98 34.33 -6.35
CA MET A 492 5.66 33.02 -6.43
C MET A 492 5.07 32.13 -7.53
N GLU A 493 3.75 32.09 -7.70
CA GLU A 493 3.08 31.38 -8.81
C GLU A 493 3.56 31.92 -10.16
N PHE A 494 3.59 33.23 -10.33
CA PHE A 494 4.06 33.88 -11.57
C PHE A 494 5.52 33.52 -11.88
N ARG A 495 6.40 33.54 -10.87
CA ARG A 495 7.83 33.18 -11.03
C ARG A 495 7.97 31.68 -11.33
N ALA A 496 7.25 30.83 -10.59
CA ALA A 496 7.27 29.37 -10.77
C ALA A 496 6.77 28.92 -12.15
N GLY A 497 5.81 29.68 -12.73
CA GLY A 497 5.28 29.41 -14.07
C GLY A 497 6.25 29.76 -15.21
N ARG A 498 7.34 30.49 -14.92
CA ARG A 498 8.31 30.96 -15.93
C ARG A 498 9.71 30.39 -15.74
N THR A 499 10.04 29.86 -14.57
CA THR A 499 11.37 29.34 -14.25
C THR A 499 11.48 27.90 -14.73
N THR A 500 12.44 27.65 -15.64
CA THR A 500 12.78 26.34 -16.20
C THR A 500 14.27 26.06 -16.02
N GLY A 501 14.65 24.77 -16.02
CA GLY A 501 16.05 24.37 -15.86
C GLY A 501 16.42 24.10 -14.41
N ALA A 502 17.43 23.24 -14.19
CA ALA A 502 17.77 22.74 -12.84
C ALA A 502 18.33 23.83 -11.92
N ASP A 503 19.25 24.66 -12.42
CA ASP A 503 19.93 25.67 -11.61
C ASP A 503 19.01 26.83 -11.24
N ASP A 504 18.24 27.34 -12.20
CA ASP A 504 17.30 28.44 -11.97
C ASP A 504 16.15 28.02 -11.07
N ALA A 505 15.62 26.79 -11.27
CA ALA A 505 14.61 26.23 -10.39
C ALA A 505 15.14 26.05 -8.96
N LYS A 506 16.38 25.56 -8.80
CA LYS A 506 17.01 25.43 -7.49
C LYS A 506 17.19 26.78 -6.83
N ALA A 507 17.65 27.78 -7.55
CA ALA A 507 17.84 29.14 -7.04
C ALA A 507 16.50 29.76 -6.59
N LEU A 508 15.43 29.63 -7.39
CA LEU A 508 14.10 30.11 -7.05
C LEU A 508 13.55 29.43 -5.79
N LEU A 509 13.67 28.11 -5.70
CA LEU A 509 13.14 27.34 -4.58
C LEU A 509 13.90 27.60 -3.27
N LEU A 510 15.23 27.77 -3.32
CA LEU A 510 16.02 28.16 -2.14
C LEU A 510 15.72 29.60 -1.71
N ALA A 511 15.52 30.54 -2.64
CA ALA A 511 15.09 31.91 -2.32
C ALA A 511 13.72 31.89 -1.64
N TRP A 512 12.76 31.11 -2.15
CA TRP A 512 11.45 30.91 -1.53
C TRP A 512 11.56 30.44 -0.07
N LEU A 513 12.35 29.39 0.21
CA LEU A 513 12.54 28.88 1.56
C LEU A 513 13.12 29.93 2.53
N LYS A 514 14.07 30.75 2.01
CA LYS A 514 14.65 31.86 2.76
C LYS A 514 13.62 32.96 3.02
N ASP A 515 12.82 33.34 2.04
CA ASP A 515 11.81 34.39 2.15
C ASP A 515 10.74 34.02 3.19
N ILE A 516 10.31 32.75 3.23
CA ILE A 516 9.35 32.30 4.22
C ILE A 516 9.96 31.96 5.59
N GLY A 517 11.30 32.01 5.73
CA GLY A 517 12.01 31.72 6.99
C GLY A 517 11.90 30.27 7.44
N TYR A 518 11.81 29.29 6.52
CA TYR A 518 11.48 27.91 6.85
C TYR A 518 12.59 27.19 7.64
N GLU A 519 13.87 27.48 7.35
CA GLU A 519 14.99 26.90 8.09
C GLU A 519 14.91 27.29 9.58
N GLN A 520 14.76 28.60 9.88
CA GLN A 520 14.63 29.08 11.24
C GLN A 520 13.41 28.46 11.95
N HIS A 521 12.28 28.33 11.23
CA HIS A 521 11.09 27.67 11.76
C HIS A 521 11.37 26.24 12.23
N LEU A 522 12.17 25.45 11.49
CA LEU A 522 12.54 24.10 11.92
C LEU A 522 13.38 24.12 13.20
N TYR A 523 14.34 25.02 13.30
CA TYR A 523 15.19 25.13 14.51
C TYR A 523 14.40 25.64 15.73
N ASP A 524 13.43 26.51 15.55
CA ASP A 524 12.61 27.06 16.65
C ASP A 524 11.56 26.09 17.19
N ASN A 525 11.17 25.06 16.43
CA ASN A 525 10.07 24.16 16.81
C ASN A 525 10.53 22.72 17.09
N GLU A 526 11.84 22.44 17.09
CA GLU A 526 12.39 21.13 17.41
C GLU A 526 13.09 21.14 18.77
N ASP A 527 12.98 20.02 19.49
CA ASP A 527 13.58 19.85 20.82
C ASP A 527 15.12 19.73 20.77
N SER A 528 15.72 19.52 19.59
CA SER A 528 17.17 19.44 19.42
C SER A 528 17.64 19.95 18.06
N GLU A 529 18.78 20.66 18.05
CA GLU A 529 19.46 21.13 16.83
C GLU A 529 19.77 19.98 15.84
N LYS A 530 20.10 18.79 16.36
CA LYS A 530 20.38 17.62 15.53
C LYS A 530 19.15 17.15 14.78
N THR A 531 17.97 17.23 15.38
CA THR A 531 16.70 16.87 14.73
C THR A 531 16.33 17.92 13.69
N ALA A 532 16.47 19.21 14.02
CA ALA A 532 16.24 20.32 13.09
C ALA A 532 17.16 20.22 11.86
N ALA A 533 18.47 20.01 12.07
CA ALA A 533 19.43 19.85 10.96
C ALA A 533 19.09 18.66 10.06
N LYS A 534 18.63 17.53 10.63
CA LYS A 534 18.18 16.37 9.84
C LYS A 534 16.94 16.69 8.99
N ARG A 535 15.96 17.41 9.57
CA ARG A 535 14.78 17.85 8.80
C ARG A 535 15.15 18.84 7.72
N TRP A 536 16.03 19.78 8.01
CA TRP A 536 16.54 20.72 7.00
C TRP A 536 17.24 20.00 5.84
N ALA A 537 18.06 19.00 6.13
CA ALA A 537 18.67 18.16 5.08
C ALA A 537 17.60 17.48 4.19
N ASN A 538 16.50 16.98 4.77
CA ASN A 538 15.39 16.42 3.99
C ASN A 538 14.75 17.47 3.06
N VAL A 539 14.61 18.71 3.53
CA VAL A 539 14.10 19.84 2.71
C VAL A 539 15.02 20.10 1.53
N LEU A 540 16.33 20.18 1.77
CA LEU A 540 17.32 20.41 0.70
C LEU A 540 17.32 19.26 -0.32
N ASP A 541 17.18 18.02 0.10
CA ASP A 541 17.04 16.87 -0.78
C ASP A 541 15.79 16.97 -1.66
N PHE A 542 14.67 17.43 -1.10
CA PHE A 542 13.43 17.65 -1.83
C PHE A 542 13.59 18.75 -2.91
N ILE A 543 14.21 19.89 -2.57
CA ILE A 543 14.49 20.97 -3.50
C ILE A 543 15.41 20.49 -4.64
N ALA A 544 16.46 19.75 -4.31
CA ALA A 544 17.37 19.19 -5.32
C ALA A 544 16.67 18.22 -6.28
N TRP A 545 15.74 17.42 -5.76
CA TRP A 545 14.92 16.52 -6.57
C TRP A 545 13.97 17.28 -7.50
N MET A 546 13.28 18.32 -7.01
CA MET A 546 12.43 19.18 -7.86
C MET A 546 13.22 19.86 -8.96
N ALA A 547 14.38 20.43 -8.62
CA ALA A 547 15.25 21.12 -9.54
C ALA A 547 15.70 20.20 -10.70
N ARG A 548 16.15 18.98 -10.41
CA ARG A 548 16.48 17.99 -11.44
C ARG A 548 15.32 17.71 -12.39
N ARG A 549 14.11 17.58 -11.86
CA ARG A 549 12.91 17.41 -12.69
C ARG A 549 12.64 18.62 -13.60
N CYS A 550 12.83 19.82 -13.11
CA CYS A 550 12.73 21.03 -13.95
C CYS A 550 13.79 21.06 -15.06
N GLY A 551 14.96 20.45 -14.82
CA GLY A 551 16.02 20.26 -15.83
C GLY A 551 15.74 19.19 -16.88
N GLY A 552 14.64 18.43 -16.74
CA GLY A 552 14.27 17.34 -17.67
C GLY A 552 14.88 15.98 -17.31
N GLU A 553 15.52 15.83 -16.14
CA GLU A 553 16.03 14.52 -15.72
C GLU A 553 14.86 13.58 -15.33
N LEU A 554 14.68 12.52 -16.12
CA LEU A 554 13.79 11.41 -15.82
C LEU A 554 14.64 10.15 -15.61
N ARG A 555 14.41 9.44 -14.51
CA ARG A 555 15.01 8.09 -14.32
C ARG A 555 14.08 7.04 -14.93
N SER A 556 14.60 6.22 -15.84
CA SER A 556 13.96 5.00 -16.34
C SER A 556 14.85 3.80 -16.06
N GLU A 557 14.32 2.58 -16.26
CA GLU A 557 15.05 1.32 -16.09
C GLU A 557 16.38 1.20 -16.86
N GLY A 558 16.67 2.11 -17.79
CA GLY A 558 17.91 2.16 -18.57
C GLY A 558 18.88 3.28 -18.19
N GLY A 559 18.60 4.06 -17.13
CA GLY A 559 19.44 5.20 -16.70
C GLY A 559 18.72 6.55 -16.70
N ILE A 560 19.49 7.66 -16.71
CA ILE A 560 18.95 9.02 -16.81
C ILE A 560 18.58 9.27 -18.27
N ILE A 561 17.31 9.60 -18.51
CA ILE A 561 16.81 10.05 -19.82
C ILE A 561 16.61 11.56 -19.74
N GLU A 562 17.12 12.30 -20.72
CA GLU A 562 16.77 13.70 -20.89
C GLU A 562 15.33 13.80 -21.42
N GLY A 563 14.45 14.37 -20.62
CA GLY A 563 13.09 14.72 -20.98
C GLY A 563 12.96 16.20 -21.31
N GLU A 564 11.76 16.62 -21.62
CA GLU A 564 11.44 18.03 -21.84
C GLU A 564 11.60 18.84 -20.54
N ARG A 565 12.22 20.01 -20.62
CA ARG A 565 12.36 20.94 -19.49
C ARG A 565 10.97 21.40 -19.04
N GLN A 566 10.74 21.35 -17.75
CA GLN A 566 9.47 21.75 -17.14
C GLN A 566 9.63 22.99 -16.28
N THR A 567 8.58 23.79 -16.17
CA THR A 567 8.55 24.88 -15.20
C THR A 567 8.39 24.34 -13.78
N VAL A 568 8.80 25.14 -12.78
CA VAL A 568 8.57 24.80 -11.37
C VAL A 568 7.09 24.55 -11.09
N LEU A 569 6.19 25.32 -11.72
CA LEU A 569 4.74 25.15 -11.58
C LEU A 569 4.25 23.83 -12.20
N GLN A 570 4.76 23.42 -13.35
CA GLN A 570 4.42 22.14 -13.98
C GLN A 570 4.90 20.94 -13.12
N VAL A 571 6.10 21.05 -12.54
CA VAL A 571 6.60 20.05 -11.61
C VAL A 571 5.71 20.01 -10.34
N ALA A 572 5.31 21.15 -9.81
CA ALA A 572 4.38 21.24 -8.67
C ALA A 572 3.01 20.61 -8.99
N GLN A 573 2.48 20.79 -10.20
CA GLN A 573 1.23 20.14 -10.67
C GLN A 573 1.33 18.62 -10.65
N THR A 574 2.51 18.06 -10.93
CA THR A 574 2.74 16.61 -10.90
C THR A 574 3.01 16.08 -9.49
N ILE A 575 3.36 16.93 -8.52
CA ILE A 575 3.66 16.51 -7.14
C ILE A 575 2.47 15.84 -6.48
N SER A 576 1.26 16.35 -6.61
CA SER A 576 0.06 15.72 -6.05
C SER A 576 -0.15 14.30 -6.62
N VAL A 577 0.19 14.14 -7.91
CA VAL A 577 0.17 12.82 -8.58
C VAL A 577 1.36 11.98 -8.13
N ILE A 578 2.54 12.59 -7.95
CA ILE A 578 3.78 11.90 -7.52
C ILE A 578 3.70 11.50 -6.05
N ILE A 579 3.10 12.30 -5.18
CA ILE A 579 2.85 11.93 -3.77
C ILE A 579 1.92 10.74 -3.70
N SER A 580 0.90 10.69 -4.54
CA SER A 580 0.03 9.52 -4.67
C SER A 580 0.70 8.34 -5.36
N LEU A 581 1.70 8.60 -6.18
CA LEU A 581 2.50 7.64 -6.94
C LEU A 581 3.90 7.47 -6.35
N ALA A 582 4.19 7.92 -5.09
CA ALA A 582 5.54 7.90 -4.54
C ALA A 582 6.22 6.55 -4.81
N GLU A 583 6.78 6.47 -6.00
CA GLU A 583 7.56 5.34 -6.47
C GLU A 583 8.82 5.29 -5.62
N ARG A 584 8.83 4.35 -4.69
CA ARG A 584 10.08 3.85 -4.16
C ARG A 584 10.74 3.12 -5.32
N ASN A 585 11.83 3.66 -5.86
CA ASN A 585 12.72 2.90 -6.71
C ASN A 585 13.25 1.70 -5.89
N ASP A 586 12.64 0.54 -6.11
CA ASP A 586 13.00 -0.72 -5.44
C ASP A 586 14.30 -1.35 -6.02
N ASP A 587 14.96 -0.69 -6.99
CA ASP A 587 16.13 -1.24 -7.73
C ASP A 587 17.48 -1.11 -7.02
N GLN A 588 17.51 -0.79 -5.73
CA GLN A 588 18.76 -0.79 -4.97
C GLN A 588 19.07 -2.18 -4.43
N ASP A 589 20.34 -2.62 -4.55
CA ASP A 589 20.82 -3.87 -3.92
C ASP A 589 20.92 -3.70 -2.40
N VAL A 590 19.80 -3.82 -1.69
CA VAL A 590 19.67 -3.57 -0.25
C VAL A 590 18.77 -4.60 0.42
N VAL A 591 19.09 -4.97 1.67
CA VAL A 591 18.25 -5.82 2.51
C VAL A 591 16.93 -5.10 2.85
N THR A 592 15.81 -5.77 2.71
CA THR A 592 14.51 -5.21 3.09
C THR A 592 14.15 -5.54 4.54
N LEU A 593 13.96 -4.52 5.36
CA LEU A 593 13.31 -4.61 6.68
C LEU A 593 11.83 -4.24 6.52
N SER A 594 10.90 -5.12 6.89
CA SER A 594 9.47 -4.85 6.66
C SER A 594 8.60 -5.44 7.76
N THR A 595 7.48 -4.75 8.05
CA THR A 595 6.42 -5.42 8.82
C THR A 595 5.77 -6.51 7.96
N LEU A 596 5.20 -7.53 8.62
CA LEU A 596 4.43 -8.57 7.95
C LEU A 596 3.29 -8.00 7.09
N HIS A 597 2.61 -6.95 7.55
CA HIS A 597 1.55 -6.29 6.78
C HIS A 597 2.08 -5.61 5.50
N ALA A 598 3.19 -4.89 5.61
CA ALA A 598 3.78 -4.18 4.48
C ALA A 598 4.48 -5.13 3.48
N SER A 599 4.79 -6.37 3.90
CA SER A 599 5.36 -7.40 3.04
C SER A 599 4.33 -8.06 2.11
N LYS A 600 3.03 -7.82 2.33
CA LYS A 600 1.98 -8.36 1.46
C LYS A 600 2.16 -7.88 0.02
N GLY A 601 2.06 -8.81 -0.93
CA GLY A 601 2.34 -8.54 -2.35
C GLY A 601 3.81 -8.65 -2.75
N LEU A 602 4.75 -8.62 -1.79
CA LEU A 602 6.19 -8.76 -2.04
C LEU A 602 6.66 -10.20 -1.88
N GLU A 603 7.89 -10.51 -2.34
CA GLU A 603 8.51 -11.83 -2.20
C GLU A 603 10.03 -11.72 -2.33
N TRP A 604 10.74 -12.62 -1.63
CA TRP A 604 12.20 -12.65 -1.63
C TRP A 604 12.71 -14.10 -1.65
N PRO A 605 13.87 -14.36 -2.27
CA PRO A 605 14.54 -15.64 -2.18
C PRO A 605 14.75 -16.12 -0.74
N HIS A 606 15.21 -15.23 0.13
CA HIS A 606 15.60 -15.53 1.51
C HIS A 606 14.85 -14.65 2.50
N VAL A 607 14.04 -15.25 3.38
CA VAL A 607 13.25 -14.53 4.38
C VAL A 607 13.61 -14.99 5.77
N MET A 608 13.77 -14.04 6.69
CA MET A 608 13.86 -14.26 8.11
C MET A 608 12.66 -13.63 8.82
N LEU A 609 11.82 -14.46 9.48
CA LEU A 609 10.73 -14.04 10.35
C LEU A 609 11.27 -13.93 11.76
N VAL A 610 11.28 -12.71 12.32
CA VAL A 610 11.92 -12.43 13.61
C VAL A 610 10.91 -12.10 14.70
N GLY A 611 11.31 -12.35 15.96
CA GLY A 611 10.47 -12.08 17.13
C GLY A 611 9.21 -12.94 17.18
N VAL A 612 9.28 -14.19 16.73
CA VAL A 612 8.11 -15.11 16.70
C VAL A 612 7.87 -15.67 18.11
N ASN A 613 7.35 -14.82 18.98
CA ASN A 613 7.06 -15.09 20.39
C ASN A 613 5.61 -14.74 20.73
N GLU A 614 5.04 -15.44 21.70
CA GLU A 614 3.74 -15.08 22.28
C GLU A 614 3.73 -13.62 22.77
N GLY A 615 2.67 -12.90 22.41
CA GLY A 615 2.52 -11.47 22.71
C GLY A 615 3.21 -10.54 21.72
N LEU A 616 4.11 -11.04 20.85
CA LEU A 616 4.65 -10.31 19.71
C LEU A 616 4.02 -10.79 18.39
N LEU A 617 3.97 -12.10 18.17
CA LEU A 617 3.27 -12.75 17.06
C LEU A 617 2.79 -14.14 17.53
N PRO A 618 1.51 -14.35 17.86
CA PRO A 618 0.41 -13.37 17.76
C PRO A 618 0.57 -12.16 18.68
N PHE A 619 0.20 -10.97 18.16
CA PHE A 619 0.31 -9.73 18.94
C PHE A 619 -0.81 -9.62 19.97
N LYS A 620 -0.44 -9.36 21.22
CA LYS A 620 -1.36 -9.13 22.32
C LYS A 620 -0.96 -7.86 23.09
N ALA A 621 -1.84 -6.87 23.12
CA ALA A 621 -1.67 -5.73 24.01
C ALA A 621 -1.96 -6.16 25.48
N ASP A 622 -1.29 -5.53 26.45
CA ASP A 622 -1.30 -5.96 27.85
C ASP A 622 -2.70 -6.01 28.49
N ALA A 623 -3.61 -5.13 28.06
CA ALA A 623 -4.97 -5.00 28.61
C ALA A 623 -6.04 -5.76 27.81
N GLU A 624 -5.69 -6.42 26.71
CA GLU A 624 -6.66 -7.02 25.81
C GLU A 624 -6.64 -8.55 25.90
N GLU A 625 -7.81 -9.18 25.81
CA GLU A 625 -7.91 -10.62 25.63
C GLU A 625 -7.69 -11.01 24.15
N MET A 626 -7.03 -12.13 23.94
CA MET A 626 -6.87 -12.71 22.61
C MET A 626 -8.18 -13.40 22.20
N THR A 627 -9.02 -12.71 21.44
CA THR A 627 -10.24 -13.31 20.88
C THR A 627 -9.91 -14.32 19.78
N ALA A 628 -10.80 -15.27 19.53
CA ALA A 628 -10.63 -16.26 18.45
C ALA A 628 -10.45 -15.55 17.08
N GLN A 629 -11.25 -14.54 16.79
CA GLN A 629 -11.17 -13.79 15.54
C GLN A 629 -9.81 -13.09 15.37
N ARG A 630 -9.28 -12.49 16.45
CA ARG A 630 -7.96 -11.84 16.42
C ARG A 630 -6.84 -12.85 16.23
N LEU A 631 -6.93 -14.02 16.88
CA LEU A 631 -5.97 -15.09 16.68
C LEU A 631 -5.97 -15.62 15.24
N GLU A 632 -7.14 -15.73 14.63
CA GLU A 632 -7.29 -16.10 13.22
C GLU A 632 -6.61 -15.09 12.28
N GLU A 633 -6.76 -13.79 12.55
CA GLU A 633 -6.11 -12.73 11.76
C GLU A 633 -4.59 -12.77 11.94
N GLU A 634 -4.07 -12.92 13.16
CA GLU A 634 -2.64 -13.06 13.43
C GLU A 634 -2.06 -14.34 12.77
N ARG A 635 -2.85 -15.43 12.70
CA ARG A 635 -2.45 -16.64 11.99
C ARG A 635 -2.38 -16.44 10.48
N ARG A 636 -3.33 -15.70 9.89
CA ARG A 636 -3.23 -15.28 8.48
C ARG A 636 -2.00 -14.40 8.25
N LEU A 637 -1.67 -13.54 9.20
CA LEU A 637 -0.48 -12.70 9.12
C LEU A 637 0.81 -13.52 9.15
N MET A 638 0.87 -14.56 10.01
CA MET A 638 1.98 -15.52 10.01
C MET A 638 2.06 -16.28 8.68
N TYR A 639 0.94 -16.74 8.14
CA TYR A 639 0.84 -17.38 6.82
C TYR A 639 1.35 -16.46 5.70
N VAL A 640 0.97 -15.17 5.72
CA VAL A 640 1.49 -14.18 4.77
C VAL A 640 3.00 -14.10 4.88
N GLY A 641 3.56 -14.00 6.08
CA GLY A 641 5.02 -13.93 6.29
C GLY A 641 5.76 -15.16 5.75
N ILE A 642 5.30 -16.34 6.06
CA ILE A 642 5.87 -17.61 5.56
C ILE A 642 5.88 -17.64 4.03
N THR A 643 4.78 -17.28 3.41
CA THR A 643 4.60 -17.31 1.94
C THR A 643 5.32 -16.19 1.20
N ARG A 644 6.08 -15.32 1.89
CA ARG A 644 6.99 -14.35 1.23
C ARG A 644 8.29 -14.98 0.79
N ALA A 645 8.68 -16.10 1.41
CA ALA A 645 9.91 -16.81 1.08
C ALA A 645 9.76 -17.65 -0.20
N ARG A 646 10.75 -17.54 -1.08
CA ARG A 646 10.83 -18.38 -2.29
C ARG A 646 11.64 -19.66 -2.02
N SER A 647 12.83 -19.53 -1.48
CA SER A 647 13.80 -20.63 -1.36
C SER A 647 14.16 -20.97 0.08
N THR A 648 14.42 -19.98 0.92
CA THR A 648 14.87 -20.19 2.31
C THR A 648 14.00 -19.40 3.29
N LEU A 649 13.52 -20.09 4.31
CA LEU A 649 12.80 -19.49 5.43
C LEU A 649 13.52 -19.80 6.74
N VAL A 650 13.82 -18.74 7.50
CA VAL A 650 14.33 -18.82 8.86
C VAL A 650 13.30 -18.17 9.78
N VAL A 651 12.99 -18.83 10.88
CA VAL A 651 12.08 -18.31 11.92
C VAL A 651 12.89 -18.20 13.20
N SER A 652 12.82 -17.06 13.89
CA SER A 652 13.53 -16.88 15.15
C SER A 652 12.61 -16.59 16.33
N THR A 653 13.02 -17.05 17.50
CA THR A 653 12.35 -16.83 18.77
C THR A 653 13.34 -16.38 19.83
N LEU A 654 12.87 -15.56 20.76
CA LEU A 654 13.66 -14.96 21.83
C LEU A 654 13.44 -15.70 23.15
N ARG A 655 14.51 -16.07 23.86
CA ARG A 655 14.44 -16.58 25.24
C ARG A 655 14.14 -15.47 26.24
N ARG A 656 14.63 -14.26 25.97
CA ARG A 656 14.39 -13.05 26.77
C ARG A 656 14.07 -11.88 25.84
N ARG A 657 13.10 -11.06 26.22
CA ARG A 657 12.70 -9.88 25.42
C ARG A 657 12.56 -8.65 26.30
N LYS A 658 12.80 -7.49 25.73
CA LYS A 658 12.57 -6.19 26.39
C LYS A 658 11.06 -5.88 26.38
N LYS A 659 10.53 -5.48 27.55
CA LYS A 659 9.17 -4.97 27.71
C LYS A 659 9.23 -3.67 28.50
N GLY A 660 9.24 -2.53 27.78
CA GLY A 660 9.53 -1.24 28.37
C GLY A 660 10.96 -1.17 28.91
N ARG A 661 11.14 -1.01 30.23
CA ARG A 661 12.43 -1.00 30.92
C ARG A 661 12.85 -2.39 31.44
N ASP A 662 11.94 -3.35 31.45
CA ASP A 662 12.14 -4.68 32.02
C ASP A 662 12.53 -5.71 30.96
N THR A 663 13.24 -6.74 31.38
CA THR A 663 13.52 -7.93 30.57
C THR A 663 12.65 -9.06 31.09
N VAL A 664 11.78 -9.60 30.22
CA VAL A 664 10.88 -10.70 30.54
C VAL A 664 11.29 -11.97 29.77
N GLN A 665 10.92 -13.13 30.31
CA GLN A 665 11.11 -14.38 29.62
C GLN A 665 10.28 -14.42 28.33
N GLY A 666 10.89 -14.81 27.22
CA GLY A 666 10.23 -15.01 25.94
C GLY A 666 9.60 -16.40 25.88
N ILE A 667 8.34 -16.45 25.50
CA ILE A 667 7.62 -17.70 25.23
C ILE A 667 7.58 -17.87 23.70
N PRO A 668 8.07 -19.00 23.14
CA PRO A 668 7.92 -19.26 21.71
C PRO A 668 6.46 -19.17 21.27
N SER A 669 6.22 -18.61 20.12
CA SER A 669 4.88 -18.50 19.54
C SER A 669 4.24 -19.88 19.32
N ARG A 670 2.94 -19.99 19.57
CA ARG A 670 2.15 -21.17 19.21
C ARG A 670 2.23 -21.52 17.73
N PHE A 671 2.46 -20.54 16.88
CA PHE A 671 2.63 -20.75 15.44
C PHE A 671 3.84 -21.60 15.08
N ILE A 672 4.88 -21.61 15.93
CA ILE A 672 6.04 -22.50 15.76
C ILE A 672 5.63 -23.96 15.90
N LEU A 673 4.77 -24.27 16.88
CA LEU A 673 4.22 -25.63 17.05
C LEU A 673 3.26 -25.98 15.91
N GLU A 674 2.42 -25.03 15.49
CA GLU A 674 1.48 -25.21 14.39
C GLU A 674 2.19 -25.45 13.04
N MET A 675 3.40 -24.88 12.83
CA MET A 675 4.22 -25.19 11.64
C MET A 675 4.70 -26.64 11.57
N LYS A 676 4.71 -27.35 12.70
CA LYS A 676 5.20 -28.75 12.81
C LYS A 676 6.64 -28.95 12.33
N LEU A 677 7.50 -28.00 12.60
CA LEU A 677 8.91 -28.04 12.16
C LEU A 677 9.69 -29.22 12.75
N HIS A 678 9.25 -29.75 13.89
CA HIS A 678 9.89 -30.91 14.53
C HIS A 678 9.54 -32.24 13.85
N GLU A 679 8.40 -32.33 13.19
CA GLU A 679 8.03 -33.54 12.43
C GLU A 679 8.85 -33.67 11.14
N ALA A 680 9.32 -32.53 10.58
CA ALA A 680 10.21 -32.51 9.42
C ALA A 680 11.69 -32.78 9.77
N SER A 681 12.07 -32.75 11.04
CA SER A 681 13.43 -32.97 11.54
C SER A 681 13.70 -34.34 12.10
N THR A 682 13.00 -35.39 11.69
CA THR A 682 13.61 -36.71 11.70
C THR A 682 14.79 -36.61 10.73
N ARG A 683 15.95 -36.20 11.25
CA ARG A 683 17.21 -36.28 10.56
C ARG A 683 17.32 -37.70 10.02
N GLU A 684 17.07 -37.85 8.73
CA GLU A 684 17.54 -39.06 8.03
C GLU A 684 19.00 -39.18 8.35
N ASP A 685 19.39 -40.24 9.07
CA ASP A 685 20.79 -40.50 9.45
C ASP A 685 21.62 -40.26 8.18
N PRO A 686 22.69 -39.44 8.23
CA PRO A 686 23.55 -39.18 7.07
C PRO A 686 23.96 -40.48 6.35
N ARG A 687 24.05 -41.59 7.07
CA ARG A 687 24.32 -42.93 6.55
C ARG A 687 23.14 -43.51 5.74
N GLN A 688 21.91 -43.26 6.18
CA GLN A 688 20.71 -43.67 5.46
C GLN A 688 20.49 -42.82 4.21
N ARG A 689 20.72 -41.51 4.26
CA ARG A 689 20.72 -40.59 3.11
C ARG A 689 21.77 -41.02 2.06
N LEU A 690 22.96 -41.36 2.48
CA LEU A 690 24.03 -41.85 1.59
C LEU A 690 23.63 -43.19 0.96
N LYS A 691 23.00 -44.10 1.70
CA LYS A 691 22.47 -45.38 1.17
C LYS A 691 21.39 -45.16 0.12
N ARG A 692 20.47 -44.24 0.38
CA ARG A 692 19.40 -43.87 -0.58
C ARG A 692 19.97 -43.26 -1.86
N ILE A 693 20.88 -42.29 -1.74
CA ILE A 693 21.55 -41.66 -2.89
C ILE A 693 22.32 -42.69 -3.72
N ARG A 694 23.01 -43.63 -3.07
CA ARG A 694 23.71 -44.72 -3.77
C ARG A 694 22.73 -45.68 -4.48
N ALA A 695 21.62 -46.01 -3.85
CA ALA A 695 20.57 -46.83 -4.46
C ALA A 695 19.92 -46.14 -5.67
N GLU A 696 19.60 -44.84 -5.57
CA GLU A 696 19.06 -44.04 -6.66
C GLU A 696 20.05 -43.89 -7.84
N LEU A 697 21.34 -43.72 -7.55
CA LEU A 697 22.38 -43.69 -8.56
C LEU A 697 22.54 -45.03 -9.26
N ALA A 698 22.53 -46.13 -8.49
CA ALA A 698 22.59 -47.49 -9.02
C ALA A 698 21.37 -47.81 -9.89
N ALA A 699 20.19 -47.41 -9.51
CA ALA A 699 18.96 -47.55 -10.28
C ALA A 699 19.01 -46.75 -11.59
N LYS A 700 19.52 -45.50 -11.55
CA LYS A 700 19.73 -44.68 -12.74
C LYS A 700 20.78 -45.25 -13.72
N LEU A 701 21.87 -45.82 -13.18
CA LEU A 701 22.88 -46.48 -13.99
C LEU A 701 22.36 -47.80 -14.61
N ALA A 702 21.51 -48.55 -13.90
CA ALA A 702 20.89 -49.74 -14.42
C ALA A 702 19.77 -49.46 -15.48
N ALA A 703 19.18 -48.28 -15.46
CA ALA A 703 18.15 -47.84 -16.42
C ALA A 703 18.75 -47.14 -17.65
N ALA A 704 20.05 -46.89 -17.71
CA ALA A 704 20.67 -46.27 -18.87
C ALA A 704 20.79 -47.30 -20.00
N PRO A 705 20.32 -47.00 -21.26
CA PRO A 705 20.45 -47.89 -22.38
C PRO A 705 21.92 -48.17 -22.68
N PRO A 706 22.28 -49.39 -23.12
CA PRO A 706 23.66 -49.74 -23.44
C PRO A 706 24.22 -48.84 -24.54
N VAL A 707 25.37 -48.23 -24.26
CA VAL A 707 26.13 -47.47 -25.28
C VAL A 707 26.51 -48.48 -26.35
N VAL A 708 25.89 -48.37 -27.52
CA VAL A 708 26.31 -49.15 -28.70
C VAL A 708 27.65 -48.60 -29.15
N ALA A 709 28.66 -49.49 -29.13
CA ALA A 709 29.99 -49.21 -29.61
C ALA A 709 30.03 -49.13 -31.15
#